data_3a5b74f28babaf156fc5e57466888d65
#
_entry.id   3a5b74f28babaf156fc5e57466888d65
#
_cell.length_a   1.000
_cell.length_b   1.000
_cell.length_c   1.000
_cell.angle_alpha   90.00
_cell.angle_beta   90.00
_cell.angle_gamma   90.00
#
_symmetry.space_group_name_H-M   'P 1'
#
loop_
_entity.id
_entity.type
_entity.pdbx_description
1 polymer ?
#
loop_
_entity_poly.entity_id
_entity_poly.type
_entity_poly.pdbx_seq_one_letter_code
_entity_poly.pdbx_strand_id
1 'polypeptide(L)'
;MKTISSRTEMRFADGTLVLTPVAKNAVRIQYAKEHKYQLPEEWLYPDLKEQKANAMQVKVSTKTEQVFIYDEHDCLVTTISKHDLAPTTVQGKEAYRASIVIDSPDDEYITGLGQFQDGLGNLRGVSRRLTQVNTQISIPMMLSNKGYGLLWNNYGMVEYNPSEWKVDMERQEAKGDVEIVNVTSTEGGKKEVRQSNKFMAEIQIAEDGEYALLLDVGQTMARRHNLAVDDSTIIDVNNLWLPPTTSVNIDLKAGTHTFMSELTDGDKPSIHLRKVDNTTTFNSPVADKVDYTVFVGSADEIISTYRALTGNSPMMPLWALGYIHCRERYHSSDEILDNANTFRQKQLPIDVIVQDWQWWGKYGWNAMQFDEDHYPDPSALTRQLHDDLNMRLMLSVWSKIDDTSDLGKQMQGHGYYIPGTTWIDFFNPDAANAYWQNFSEKLLVHKIDAWWQDATEPENDDLVGRTVANGTLAGEQVQNVYPLLVSKTVYEGLRKDDPERRAMILTRSGFPGIQRYGSTLWSGDVGNDWETLRRQIAGGLGLMAAGHPWWTYDAGGFFRPWSNQYQDPEYIERLIRWVECATFLPLMRIHGYMSDTEPWRYGKEAERIIKAQLELRYRLLPYIYTAASEVTRQGSTMMRPLIFDFAHDPEALRQDTEYMFGKSLLINPIVKSGVTSYHTYLPDTQAGWYDFHNSTFYHGGRTVETPVSIENIPVFVKAGSIIPMGPVRQYAMEQKDEPLEIRVYAGADAEYWLYEDEGDNYNCESGAFALTRFSWDDKTGKLTIHPRQGSYPAMPETRTFNIVIIRDGETSTYTEKVNS
;
A
#
# COMPACT_ATOMS: atom_id res chain seq x y z
N MET A 1 -39.30 0.11 -12.28
CA MET A 1 -37.85 -0.22 -12.28
C MET A 1 -37.52 -0.92 -13.59
N LYS A 2 -36.31 -0.74 -14.08
CA LYS A 2 -35.78 -1.42 -15.26
C LYS A 2 -34.57 -2.26 -14.82
N THR A 3 -34.57 -3.56 -15.13
CA THR A 3 -33.41 -4.45 -14.91
C THR A 3 -32.43 -4.29 -16.06
N ILE A 4 -31.12 -4.27 -15.72
CA ILE A 4 -30.03 -4.01 -16.66
C ILE A 4 -29.30 -5.33 -16.94
N SER A 5 -29.29 -5.76 -18.19
CA SER A 5 -28.63 -6.98 -18.67
C SER A 5 -27.57 -6.74 -19.74
N SER A 6 -27.54 -5.54 -20.31
CA SER A 6 -26.59 -5.08 -21.32
C SER A 6 -26.41 -3.58 -21.18
N ARG A 7 -25.48 -2.98 -21.93
CA ARG A 7 -25.33 -1.53 -21.95
C ARG A 7 -26.67 -0.86 -22.16
N THR A 8 -27.05 -0.01 -21.21
CA THR A 8 -28.34 0.67 -21.19
C THR A 8 -28.14 2.16 -20.97
N GLU A 9 -28.80 2.96 -21.78
CA GLU A 9 -28.85 4.41 -21.66
C GLU A 9 -30.26 4.84 -21.24
N MET A 10 -30.34 5.72 -20.26
CA MET A 10 -31.58 6.29 -19.74
C MET A 10 -31.45 7.80 -19.61
N ARG A 11 -32.34 8.53 -20.26
CA ARG A 11 -32.39 9.99 -20.22
C ARG A 11 -33.33 10.46 -19.12
N PHE A 12 -32.85 11.40 -18.34
CA PHE A 12 -33.62 12.12 -17.30
C PHE A 12 -33.63 13.61 -17.62
N ALA A 13 -34.37 14.39 -16.83
CA ALA A 13 -34.51 15.83 -17.07
C ALA A 13 -33.14 16.56 -17.06
N ASP A 14 -32.26 16.16 -16.15
CA ASP A 14 -31.00 16.85 -15.87
C ASP A 14 -29.73 16.13 -16.38
N GLY A 15 -29.87 14.97 -17.04
CA GLY A 15 -28.73 14.25 -17.58
C GLY A 15 -29.06 12.86 -18.13
N THR A 16 -28.05 12.15 -18.53
CA THR A 16 -28.15 10.79 -19.09
C THR A 16 -27.36 9.82 -18.22
N LEU A 17 -28.03 8.78 -17.74
CA LEU A 17 -27.43 7.66 -17.00
C LEU A 17 -27.10 6.53 -17.97
N VAL A 18 -25.85 6.09 -17.99
CA VAL A 18 -25.37 4.98 -18.80
C VAL A 18 -24.85 3.88 -17.88
N LEU A 19 -25.39 2.68 -18.01
CA LEU A 19 -24.93 1.50 -17.27
C LEU A 19 -24.34 0.51 -18.24
N THR A 20 -23.10 0.09 -17.97
CA THR A 20 -22.36 -0.84 -18.82
C THR A 20 -21.86 -2.00 -17.97
N PRO A 21 -22.40 -3.22 -18.11
CA PRO A 21 -21.83 -4.40 -17.50
C PRO A 21 -20.40 -4.62 -18.05
N VAL A 22 -19.42 -4.73 -17.16
CA VAL A 22 -17.99 -4.82 -17.50
C VAL A 22 -17.34 -6.11 -17.04
N ALA A 23 -17.98 -6.85 -16.14
CA ALA A 23 -17.62 -8.19 -15.72
C ALA A 23 -18.88 -8.94 -15.23
N LYS A 24 -18.73 -10.26 -14.93
CA LYS A 24 -19.83 -11.07 -14.39
C LYS A 24 -20.47 -10.47 -13.13
N ASN A 25 -19.69 -9.77 -12.33
CA ASN A 25 -20.04 -9.21 -11.04
C ASN A 25 -19.70 -7.71 -10.93
N ALA A 26 -19.60 -7.00 -12.07
CA ALA A 26 -19.31 -5.57 -12.07
C ALA A 26 -20.07 -4.82 -13.16
N VAL A 27 -20.56 -3.63 -12.79
CA VAL A 27 -21.24 -2.69 -13.70
C VAL A 27 -20.65 -1.30 -13.53
N ARG A 28 -20.18 -0.70 -14.63
CA ARG A 28 -19.79 0.70 -14.68
C ARG A 28 -21.03 1.57 -14.89
N ILE A 29 -21.14 2.64 -14.13
CA ILE A 29 -22.25 3.55 -14.11
C ILE A 29 -21.75 4.96 -14.33
N GLN A 30 -22.30 5.64 -15.33
CA GLN A 30 -21.91 6.99 -15.71
C GLN A 30 -23.15 7.88 -15.76
N TYR A 31 -23.05 9.09 -15.18
CA TYR A 31 -24.08 10.11 -15.32
C TYR A 31 -23.47 11.37 -15.90
N ALA A 32 -23.97 11.80 -17.06
CA ALA A 32 -23.40 12.91 -17.80
C ALA A 32 -24.50 13.88 -18.27
N LYS A 33 -24.14 15.16 -18.30
CA LYS A 33 -24.88 16.22 -18.99
C LYS A 33 -24.20 16.45 -20.35
N GLU A 34 -23.68 17.62 -20.56
CA GLU A 34 -22.80 17.93 -21.69
C GLU A 34 -21.34 17.67 -21.28
N HIS A 35 -20.57 16.98 -22.12
CA HIS A 35 -19.15 16.77 -21.84
C HIS A 35 -18.41 18.10 -21.91
N LYS A 36 -17.60 18.40 -20.89
CA LYS A 36 -16.77 19.60 -20.78
C LYS A 36 -15.34 19.36 -21.24
N TYR A 37 -14.83 18.15 -21.01
CA TYR A 37 -13.52 17.66 -21.47
C TYR A 37 -13.53 16.13 -21.46
N GLN A 38 -12.54 15.52 -22.12
CA GLN A 38 -12.36 14.07 -22.12
C GLN A 38 -10.94 13.74 -21.69
N LEU A 39 -10.81 12.80 -20.77
CA LEU A 39 -9.54 12.25 -20.32
C LEU A 39 -9.37 10.82 -20.82
N PRO A 40 -8.12 10.34 -21.01
CA PRO A 40 -7.86 8.99 -21.50
C PRO A 40 -8.44 7.92 -20.56
N GLU A 41 -9.35 7.08 -21.07
CA GLU A 41 -9.93 5.97 -20.27
C GLU A 41 -8.91 4.90 -19.93
N GLU A 42 -7.92 4.70 -20.81
CA GLU A 42 -6.85 3.71 -20.65
C GLU A 42 -5.93 3.97 -19.44
N TRP A 43 -5.94 5.16 -18.87
CA TRP A 43 -5.23 5.41 -17.62
C TRP A 43 -5.80 4.56 -16.48
N LEU A 44 -7.10 4.32 -16.46
CA LEU A 44 -7.74 3.45 -15.47
C LEU A 44 -8.02 2.06 -16.03
N TYR A 45 -8.64 1.97 -17.19
CA TYR A 45 -9.09 0.73 -17.81
C TYR A 45 -8.35 0.48 -19.12
N PRO A 46 -7.26 -0.30 -19.13
CA PRO A 46 -6.42 -0.50 -20.32
C PRO A 46 -7.14 -1.26 -21.45
N ASP A 47 -8.13 -2.10 -21.15
CA ASP A 47 -8.85 -2.91 -22.12
C ASP A 47 -10.29 -3.19 -21.65
N LEU A 48 -11.06 -2.11 -21.42
CA LEU A 48 -12.44 -2.24 -20.96
C LEU A 48 -13.35 -2.76 -22.07
N LYS A 49 -14.03 -3.88 -21.81
CA LYS A 49 -15.00 -4.48 -22.72
C LYS A 49 -16.35 -4.66 -22.05
N GLU A 50 -17.43 -4.49 -22.83
CA GLU A 50 -18.76 -4.87 -22.39
C GLU A 50 -18.85 -6.39 -22.20
N GLN A 51 -19.37 -6.82 -21.06
CA GLN A 51 -19.58 -8.21 -20.70
C GLN A 51 -20.99 -8.40 -20.13
N LYS A 52 -21.40 -9.67 -19.93
CA LYS A 52 -22.66 -9.95 -19.24
C LYS A 52 -22.44 -9.97 -17.72
N ALA A 53 -23.21 -9.18 -16.98
CA ALA A 53 -23.28 -9.28 -15.53
C ALA A 53 -24.31 -10.37 -15.18
N ASN A 54 -23.85 -11.54 -14.73
CA ASN A 54 -24.70 -12.67 -14.39
C ASN A 54 -24.51 -13.15 -12.94
N ALA A 55 -23.58 -12.57 -12.20
CA ALA A 55 -23.40 -12.79 -10.77
C ALA A 55 -23.88 -11.57 -9.95
N MET A 56 -24.67 -10.67 -10.55
CA MET A 56 -25.32 -9.55 -9.89
C MET A 56 -26.51 -9.07 -10.72
N GLN A 57 -27.41 -8.32 -10.09
CA GLN A 57 -28.47 -7.64 -10.79
C GLN A 57 -28.45 -6.14 -10.47
N VAL A 58 -28.72 -5.33 -11.49
CA VAL A 58 -28.88 -3.88 -11.34
C VAL A 58 -30.28 -3.49 -11.80
N LYS A 59 -31.01 -2.76 -10.96
CA LYS A 59 -32.32 -2.23 -11.28
C LYS A 59 -32.30 -0.71 -11.13
N VAL A 60 -32.86 0.00 -12.09
CA VAL A 60 -32.89 1.47 -12.08
C VAL A 60 -34.35 1.97 -11.98
N SER A 61 -34.53 2.96 -11.11
CA SER A 61 -35.82 3.69 -11.06
C SER A 61 -35.97 4.54 -12.33
N THR A 62 -37.08 4.40 -13.00
CA THR A 62 -37.36 5.21 -14.19
C THR A 62 -37.89 6.64 -13.87
N LYS A 63 -37.99 6.97 -12.57
CA LYS A 63 -38.48 8.25 -12.08
C LYS A 63 -37.47 9.08 -11.29
N THR A 64 -36.57 8.43 -10.55
CA THR A 64 -35.74 9.08 -9.53
C THR A 64 -34.24 8.87 -9.73
N GLU A 65 -33.79 8.28 -10.85
CA GLU A 65 -32.34 7.98 -11.14
C GLU A 65 -31.65 7.05 -10.13
N GLN A 66 -32.40 6.55 -9.13
CA GLN A 66 -31.84 5.63 -8.15
C GLN A 66 -31.42 4.32 -8.78
N VAL A 67 -30.28 3.80 -8.38
CA VAL A 67 -29.73 2.52 -8.82
C VAL A 67 -29.70 1.56 -7.64
N PHE A 68 -30.34 0.42 -7.81
CA PHE A 68 -30.43 -0.65 -6.82
C PHE A 68 -29.53 -1.81 -7.24
N ILE A 69 -28.63 -2.22 -6.37
CA ILE A 69 -27.65 -3.27 -6.62
C ILE A 69 -28.05 -4.50 -5.82
N TYR A 70 -28.15 -5.63 -6.49
CA TYR A 70 -28.51 -6.93 -5.90
C TYR A 70 -27.40 -7.95 -6.18
N ASP A 71 -27.25 -8.91 -5.28
CA ASP A 71 -26.41 -10.08 -5.50
C ASP A 71 -27.05 -11.10 -6.45
N GLU A 72 -26.41 -12.24 -6.65
CA GLU A 72 -26.91 -13.35 -7.49
C GLU A 72 -28.14 -14.06 -6.91
N HIS A 73 -28.43 -13.86 -5.62
CA HIS A 73 -29.58 -14.41 -4.90
C HIS A 73 -30.77 -13.43 -4.82
N ASP A 74 -30.71 -12.31 -5.54
CA ASP A 74 -31.72 -11.24 -5.54
C ASP A 74 -31.88 -10.53 -4.19
N CYS A 75 -30.83 -10.55 -3.35
CA CYS A 75 -30.74 -9.77 -2.12
C CYS A 75 -30.21 -8.37 -2.44
N LEU A 76 -30.87 -7.33 -1.95
CA LEU A 76 -30.42 -5.94 -2.10
C LEU A 76 -29.13 -5.75 -1.29
N VAL A 77 -28.07 -5.35 -1.97
CA VAL A 77 -26.73 -5.14 -1.37
C VAL A 77 -26.51 -3.68 -1.00
N THR A 78 -26.87 -2.76 -1.90
CA THR A 78 -26.80 -1.31 -1.68
C THR A 78 -27.68 -0.55 -2.67
N THR A 79 -27.90 0.74 -2.40
CA THR A 79 -28.60 1.67 -3.26
C THR A 79 -27.75 2.91 -3.49
N ILE A 80 -27.60 3.33 -4.75
CA ILE A 80 -27.10 4.66 -5.08
C ILE A 80 -28.34 5.56 -5.18
N SER A 81 -28.51 6.38 -4.15
CA SER A 81 -29.76 7.15 -3.97
C SER A 81 -29.77 8.47 -4.74
N LYS A 82 -28.60 9.02 -5.09
CA LYS A 82 -28.50 10.29 -5.82
C LYS A 82 -27.26 10.33 -6.72
N HIS A 83 -27.42 10.96 -7.90
CA HIS A 83 -26.36 11.42 -8.78
C HIS A 83 -26.47 12.95 -8.91
N ASP A 84 -25.35 13.68 -8.84
CA ASP A 84 -25.36 15.13 -8.98
C ASP A 84 -24.18 15.61 -9.84
N LEU A 85 -24.49 16.56 -10.74
CA LEU A 85 -23.53 17.28 -11.57
C LEU A 85 -23.83 18.76 -11.51
N ALA A 86 -23.03 19.53 -10.77
CA ALA A 86 -23.15 20.98 -10.65
C ALA A 86 -22.05 21.66 -11.50
N PRO A 87 -22.41 22.66 -12.33
CA PRO A 87 -21.40 23.42 -13.10
C PRO A 87 -20.36 24.07 -12.19
N THR A 88 -19.10 24.02 -12.62
CA THR A 88 -17.96 24.69 -11.96
C THR A 88 -16.95 25.14 -13.02
N THR A 89 -15.89 25.79 -12.59
CA THR A 89 -14.76 26.17 -13.44
C THR A 89 -13.43 25.82 -12.77
N VAL A 90 -12.45 25.43 -13.58
CA VAL A 90 -11.07 25.21 -13.17
C VAL A 90 -10.15 25.99 -14.10
N GLN A 91 -9.31 26.87 -13.56
CA GLN A 91 -8.39 27.72 -14.33
C GLN A 91 -9.09 28.40 -15.54
N GLY A 92 -10.34 28.88 -15.36
CA GLY A 92 -11.14 29.52 -16.39
C GLY A 92 -11.79 28.58 -17.44
N LYS A 93 -11.61 27.27 -17.32
CA LYS A 93 -12.24 26.25 -18.17
C LYS A 93 -13.48 25.69 -17.49
N GLU A 94 -14.52 25.37 -18.27
CA GLU A 94 -15.74 24.76 -17.77
C GLU A 94 -15.50 23.31 -17.32
N ALA A 95 -16.09 22.94 -16.18
CA ALA A 95 -16.07 21.62 -15.58
C ALA A 95 -17.36 21.39 -14.78
N TYR A 96 -17.46 20.22 -14.16
CA TYR A 96 -18.50 19.91 -13.19
C TYR A 96 -17.89 19.55 -11.83
N ARG A 97 -18.64 19.80 -10.77
CA ARG A 97 -18.53 19.07 -9.53
C ARG A 97 -19.45 17.86 -9.65
N ALA A 98 -18.91 16.66 -9.40
CA ALA A 98 -19.62 15.40 -9.54
C ALA A 98 -19.76 14.70 -8.20
N SER A 99 -20.93 14.19 -7.85
CA SER A 99 -21.12 13.39 -6.65
C SER A 99 -22.16 12.30 -6.78
N ILE A 100 -22.04 11.28 -5.89
CA ILE A 100 -23.06 10.28 -5.61
C ILE A 100 -23.32 10.18 -4.11
N VAL A 101 -24.53 9.73 -3.77
CA VAL A 101 -24.90 9.35 -2.40
C VAL A 101 -25.30 7.87 -2.41
N ILE A 102 -24.73 7.11 -1.49
CA ILE A 102 -24.93 5.68 -1.32
C ILE A 102 -25.61 5.46 0.03
N ASP A 103 -26.62 4.60 0.07
CA ASP A 103 -27.22 4.18 1.34
C ASP A 103 -26.21 3.31 2.11
N SER A 104 -25.94 3.68 3.37
CA SER A 104 -24.92 3.05 4.23
C SER A 104 -25.47 2.85 5.64
N PRO A 105 -26.05 1.67 5.95
CA PRO A 105 -26.66 1.41 7.25
C PRO A 105 -25.62 1.42 8.40
N ASP A 106 -26.10 1.57 9.64
CA ASP A 106 -25.27 1.73 10.82
C ASP A 106 -24.39 0.50 11.18
N ASP A 107 -24.77 -0.68 10.69
CA ASP A 107 -24.03 -1.94 10.84
C ASP A 107 -23.07 -2.22 9.67
N GLU A 108 -22.86 -1.27 8.77
CA GLU A 108 -21.92 -1.41 7.66
C GLU A 108 -20.49 -1.15 8.11
N TYR A 109 -19.58 -2.01 7.68
CA TYR A 109 -18.14 -1.81 7.79
C TYR A 109 -17.58 -1.51 6.40
N ILE A 110 -16.94 -0.35 6.26
CA ILE A 110 -16.32 0.10 5.01
C ILE A 110 -14.83 0.25 5.23
N THR A 111 -14.02 -0.24 4.28
CA THR A 111 -12.56 -0.10 4.31
C THR A 111 -12.01 0.15 2.90
N GLY A 112 -10.73 0.53 2.80
CA GLY A 112 -10.08 0.84 1.52
C GLY A 112 -9.66 2.30 1.40
N LEU A 113 -9.88 2.91 0.24
CA LEU A 113 -9.53 4.28 -0.15
C LEU A 113 -8.02 4.57 -0.20
N GLY A 114 -7.16 3.59 0.09
CA GLY A 114 -5.70 3.73 0.09
C GLY A 114 -5.09 3.71 1.49
N GLN A 115 -3.95 4.38 1.64
CA GLN A 115 -3.17 4.46 2.88
C GLN A 115 -3.29 5.86 3.48
N PHE A 116 -3.66 5.94 4.76
CA PHE A 116 -3.82 7.19 5.51
C PHE A 116 -3.11 7.10 6.86
N GLN A 117 -2.84 8.25 7.49
CA GLN A 117 -2.12 8.36 8.78
C GLN A 117 -3.06 8.51 9.98
N ASP A 118 -4.37 8.42 9.77
CA ASP A 118 -5.38 8.53 10.84
C ASP A 118 -5.55 7.22 11.65
N GLY A 119 -5.11 6.08 11.10
CA GLY A 119 -5.18 4.78 11.77
C GLY A 119 -6.58 4.19 11.84
N LEU A 120 -7.51 4.64 11.00
CA LEU A 120 -8.90 4.19 10.97
C LEU A 120 -9.07 2.98 10.03
N GLY A 121 -9.58 1.88 10.56
CA GLY A 121 -9.92 0.66 9.80
C GLY A 121 -11.33 0.74 9.19
N ASN A 122 -12.32 1.18 9.98
CA ASN A 122 -13.69 1.40 9.50
C ASN A 122 -13.88 2.85 9.04
N LEU A 123 -14.26 3.01 7.78
CA LEU A 123 -14.42 4.32 7.13
C LEU A 123 -15.87 4.80 7.05
N ARG A 124 -16.83 4.04 7.58
CA ARG A 124 -18.22 4.48 7.61
C ARG A 124 -18.34 5.80 8.38
N GLY A 125 -18.94 6.80 7.76
CA GLY A 125 -19.11 8.13 8.34
C GLY A 125 -17.83 8.99 8.40
N VAL A 126 -16.63 8.45 8.11
CA VAL A 126 -15.37 9.21 8.13
C VAL A 126 -15.31 10.19 6.98
N SER A 127 -14.86 11.43 7.21
CA SER A 127 -14.60 12.39 6.14
C SER A 127 -13.13 12.33 5.72
N ARG A 128 -12.83 12.21 4.42
CA ARG A 128 -11.44 12.20 3.90
C ARG A 128 -11.31 13.01 2.62
N ARG A 129 -10.13 13.58 2.45
CA ARG A 129 -9.69 14.20 1.19
C ARG A 129 -8.65 13.28 0.54
N LEU A 130 -8.97 12.76 -0.64
CA LEU A 130 -8.18 11.77 -1.36
C LEU A 130 -7.27 12.49 -2.37
N THR A 131 -6.03 12.74 -1.94
CA THR A 131 -4.94 13.30 -2.75
C THR A 131 -3.66 12.51 -2.52
N GLN A 132 -2.68 12.66 -3.40
CA GLN A 132 -1.35 12.05 -3.23
C GLN A 132 -0.45 13.02 -2.49
N VAL A 133 0.04 12.63 -1.32
CA VAL A 133 0.97 13.42 -0.50
C VAL A 133 1.96 12.46 0.16
N ASN A 134 3.17 12.91 0.50
CA ASN A 134 4.09 12.07 1.29
C ASN A 134 3.37 11.53 2.54
N THR A 135 3.45 10.23 2.77
CA THR A 135 2.76 9.44 3.81
C THR A 135 1.26 9.16 3.57
N GLN A 136 0.67 9.65 2.47
CA GLN A 136 -0.70 9.35 2.07
C GLN A 136 -0.77 8.87 0.63
N ILE A 137 -1.45 7.75 0.42
CA ILE A 137 -1.70 7.17 -0.92
C ILE A 137 -3.20 7.07 -1.12
N SER A 138 -3.72 7.69 -2.17
CA SER A 138 -5.15 7.74 -2.45
C SER A 138 -5.52 6.85 -3.62
N ILE A 139 -6.36 5.85 -3.35
CA ILE A 139 -6.96 4.94 -4.33
C ILE A 139 -8.46 4.92 -4.05
N PRO A 140 -9.31 5.59 -4.83
CA PRO A 140 -10.73 5.73 -4.54
C PRO A 140 -11.53 4.44 -4.83
N MET A 141 -11.08 3.34 -4.22
CA MET A 141 -11.70 2.02 -4.21
C MET A 141 -12.02 1.63 -2.77
N MET A 142 -13.27 1.28 -2.49
CA MET A 142 -13.71 0.81 -1.18
C MET A 142 -14.32 -0.59 -1.24
N LEU A 143 -14.27 -1.29 -0.11
CA LEU A 143 -14.95 -2.56 0.17
C LEU A 143 -15.94 -2.39 1.30
N SER A 144 -17.09 -3.05 1.21
CA SER A 144 -18.10 -3.13 2.25
C SER A 144 -18.34 -4.59 2.69
N ASN A 145 -18.55 -4.80 4.00
CA ASN A 145 -18.97 -6.10 4.53
C ASN A 145 -20.39 -6.52 4.08
N LYS A 146 -21.09 -5.63 3.39
CA LYS A 146 -22.38 -5.94 2.76
C LYS A 146 -22.22 -6.68 1.42
N GLY A 147 -21.00 -7.03 1.01
CA GLY A 147 -20.71 -7.81 -0.19
C GLY A 147 -20.69 -6.97 -1.46
N TYR A 148 -20.25 -5.73 -1.37
CA TYR A 148 -19.99 -4.89 -2.55
C TYR A 148 -18.70 -4.09 -2.40
N GLY A 149 -18.18 -3.64 -3.54
CA GLY A 149 -17.11 -2.64 -3.63
C GLY A 149 -17.49 -1.55 -4.61
N LEU A 150 -16.87 -0.40 -4.49
CA LEU A 150 -17.07 0.73 -5.40
C LEU A 150 -15.75 1.39 -5.74
N LEU A 151 -15.47 1.50 -7.04
CA LEU A 151 -14.37 2.28 -7.58
C LEU A 151 -14.92 3.58 -8.16
N TRP A 152 -14.53 4.71 -7.58
CA TRP A 152 -14.84 6.04 -8.07
C TRP A 152 -13.82 6.47 -9.14
N ASN A 153 -14.25 6.70 -10.37
CA ASN A 153 -13.37 7.05 -11.48
C ASN A 153 -13.27 8.57 -11.62
N ASN A 154 -12.28 9.14 -10.97
CA ASN A 154 -11.88 10.53 -11.16
C ASN A 154 -10.36 10.66 -11.01
N TYR A 155 -9.72 11.45 -11.85
CA TYR A 155 -8.26 11.59 -11.92
C TYR A 155 -7.73 12.77 -11.07
N GLY A 156 -8.60 13.68 -10.65
CA GLY A 156 -8.33 14.75 -9.71
C GLY A 156 -8.61 14.36 -8.26
N MET A 157 -8.65 15.36 -7.40
CA MET A 157 -9.00 15.18 -5.99
C MET A 157 -10.41 14.59 -5.83
N VAL A 158 -10.57 13.71 -4.83
CA VAL A 158 -11.85 13.17 -4.41
C VAL A 158 -12.09 13.48 -2.94
N GLU A 159 -13.29 13.90 -2.61
CA GLU A 159 -13.74 14.02 -1.22
C GLU A 159 -14.66 12.85 -0.91
N TYR A 160 -14.32 12.11 0.12
CA TYR A 160 -15.15 11.05 0.69
C TYR A 160 -15.87 11.59 1.90
N ASN A 161 -17.20 11.50 1.95
CA ASN A 161 -18.06 12.10 2.95
C ASN A 161 -17.69 13.57 3.20
N PRO A 162 -17.86 14.47 2.20
CA PRO A 162 -17.51 15.87 2.33
C PRO A 162 -18.26 16.52 3.49
N SER A 163 -17.58 17.44 4.17
CA SER A 163 -18.14 18.17 5.29
C SER A 163 -19.33 19.03 4.92
N GLU A 164 -20.27 19.18 5.84
CA GLU A 164 -21.45 20.03 5.65
C GLU A 164 -21.14 21.50 5.98
N TRP A 165 -20.24 21.74 6.91
CA TRP A 165 -19.78 23.08 7.27
C TRP A 165 -18.32 23.11 7.69
N LYS A 166 -17.73 24.30 7.54
CA LYS A 166 -16.34 24.60 7.85
C LYS A 166 -16.30 25.75 8.86
N VAL A 167 -15.41 25.64 9.86
CA VAL A 167 -15.11 26.69 10.82
C VAL A 167 -13.60 26.93 10.86
N ASP A 168 -13.19 28.16 10.54
CA ASP A 168 -11.78 28.56 10.65
C ASP A 168 -11.44 28.78 12.13
N MET A 169 -10.24 28.35 12.53
CA MET A 169 -9.77 28.52 13.91
C MET A 169 -8.98 29.81 14.04
N GLU A 170 -9.25 30.58 15.11
CA GLU A 170 -8.60 31.85 15.41
C GLU A 170 -7.29 31.64 16.18
N ARG A 171 -6.21 32.27 15.72
CA ARG A 171 -4.93 32.25 16.40
C ARG A 171 -5.02 33.00 17.73
N GLN A 172 -4.53 32.38 18.79
CA GLN A 172 -4.51 32.96 20.14
C GLN A 172 -3.21 33.74 20.37
N GLU A 173 -3.25 34.73 21.28
CA GLU A 173 -2.06 35.47 21.71
C GLU A 173 -1.07 34.58 22.49
N ALA A 174 -1.61 33.60 23.24
CA ALA A 174 -0.81 32.62 23.97
C ALA A 174 -0.08 31.71 22.99
N LYS A 175 1.25 31.60 23.17
CA LYS A 175 2.06 30.67 22.40
C LYS A 175 2.03 29.27 23.03
N GLY A 176 2.20 28.27 22.20
CA GLY A 176 2.39 26.89 22.64
C GLY A 176 3.84 26.59 23.04
N ASP A 177 4.21 25.33 23.03
CA ASP A 177 5.53 24.87 23.41
C ASP A 177 6.61 25.20 22.38
N VAL A 178 7.87 25.20 22.81
CA VAL A 178 9.03 25.31 21.94
C VAL A 178 9.53 23.90 21.66
N GLU A 179 9.52 23.51 20.41
CA GLU A 179 10.02 22.21 19.97
C GLU A 179 11.34 22.35 19.21
N ILE A 180 12.22 21.37 19.38
CA ILE A 180 13.40 21.21 18.53
C ILE A 180 13.08 20.12 17.52
N VAL A 181 12.85 20.51 16.27
CA VAL A 181 12.51 19.58 15.18
C VAL A 181 13.72 19.33 14.29
N ASN A 182 13.78 18.11 13.77
CA ASN A 182 14.76 17.75 12.76
C ASN A 182 14.17 18.08 11.39
N VAL A 183 14.90 18.78 10.58
CA VAL A 183 14.49 19.16 9.23
C VAL A 183 15.40 18.47 8.23
N THR A 184 14.82 17.80 7.24
CA THR A 184 15.55 17.22 6.13
C THR A 184 16.13 18.32 5.25
N SER A 185 17.37 18.21 4.87
CA SER A 185 18.01 19.10 3.90
C SER A 185 18.94 18.32 2.99
N THR A 186 19.22 18.86 1.82
CA THR A 186 20.18 18.28 0.86
C THR A 186 21.61 18.20 1.40
N GLU A 187 21.90 18.97 2.47
CA GLU A 187 23.22 19.03 3.10
C GLU A 187 23.32 18.18 4.38
N GLY A 188 22.28 17.42 4.69
CA GLY A 188 22.14 16.66 5.94
C GLY A 188 21.07 17.24 6.86
N GLY A 189 20.79 16.54 7.98
CA GLY A 189 19.77 16.97 8.94
C GLY A 189 20.13 18.29 9.63
N LYS A 190 19.15 19.18 9.76
CA LYS A 190 19.26 20.43 10.49
C LYS A 190 18.29 20.42 11.65
N LYS A 191 18.74 20.88 12.82
CA LYS A 191 17.84 21.14 13.95
C LYS A 191 17.30 22.56 13.84
N GLU A 192 15.97 22.69 13.89
CA GLU A 192 15.30 23.96 13.96
C GLU A 192 14.52 24.07 15.27
N VAL A 193 14.59 25.24 15.88
CA VAL A 193 13.74 25.57 17.02
C VAL A 193 12.45 26.16 16.48
N ARG A 194 11.33 25.52 16.75
CA ARG A 194 10.01 25.96 16.32
C ARG A 194 9.14 26.31 17.53
N GLN A 195 8.50 27.46 17.45
CA GLN A 195 7.48 27.88 18.40
C GLN A 195 6.14 27.43 17.85
N SER A 196 5.43 26.60 18.61
CA SER A 196 4.03 26.28 18.26
C SER A 196 3.11 27.46 18.55
N ASN A 197 1.97 27.47 17.89
CA ASN A 197 0.92 28.47 18.03
C ASN A 197 -0.38 27.80 18.42
N LYS A 198 -1.12 28.45 19.31
CA LYS A 198 -2.44 27.97 19.74
C LYS A 198 -3.52 28.56 18.85
N PHE A 199 -4.49 27.74 18.49
CA PHE A 199 -5.65 28.11 17.71
C PHE A 199 -6.91 27.64 18.44
N MET A 200 -8.00 28.36 18.30
CA MET A 200 -9.26 28.05 18.96
C MET A 200 -10.45 28.32 18.04
N ALA A 201 -11.49 27.52 18.17
CA ALA A 201 -12.81 27.79 17.62
C ALA A 201 -13.89 27.35 18.60
N GLU A 202 -14.98 28.10 18.69
CA GLU A 202 -16.20 27.67 19.37
C GLU A 202 -17.24 27.26 18.33
N ILE A 203 -17.77 26.04 18.47
CA ILE A 203 -18.71 25.49 17.50
C ILE A 203 -19.98 25.09 18.22
N GLN A 204 -21.12 25.61 17.75
CA GLN A 204 -22.43 25.25 18.23
C GLN A 204 -22.94 23.98 17.57
N ILE A 205 -23.06 22.90 18.34
CA ILE A 205 -23.64 21.63 17.90
C ILE A 205 -25.15 21.65 18.16
N ALA A 206 -25.95 21.40 17.12
CA ALA A 206 -27.41 21.50 17.19
C ALA A 206 -28.05 20.27 17.84
N GLU A 207 -27.50 19.10 17.68
CA GLU A 207 -28.06 17.82 18.08
C GLU A 207 -26.98 16.87 18.61
N ASP A 208 -27.33 16.03 19.57
CA ASP A 208 -26.50 14.91 19.98
C ASP A 208 -26.22 13.96 18.82
N GLY A 209 -25.01 13.40 18.75
CA GLY A 209 -24.68 12.38 17.77
C GLY A 209 -23.20 12.23 17.49
N GLU A 210 -22.88 11.28 16.62
CA GLU A 210 -21.55 11.08 16.06
C GLU A 210 -21.32 12.10 14.95
N TYR A 211 -20.13 12.69 14.94
CA TYR A 211 -19.69 13.65 13.93
C TYR A 211 -18.37 13.23 13.32
N ALA A 212 -18.31 13.21 12.00
CA ALA A 212 -17.06 13.16 11.27
C ALA A 212 -16.41 14.53 11.33
N LEU A 213 -15.19 14.54 11.81
CA LEU A 213 -14.35 15.72 11.92
C LEU A 213 -13.12 15.55 11.05
N LEU A 214 -12.85 16.54 10.18
CA LEU A 214 -11.61 16.63 9.42
C LEU A 214 -10.93 17.92 9.84
N LEU A 215 -9.72 17.78 10.39
CA LEU A 215 -8.80 18.90 10.63
C LEU A 215 -8.02 19.17 9.34
N ASP A 216 -8.06 20.41 8.84
CA ASP A 216 -7.23 20.90 7.74
C ASP A 216 -6.30 21.97 8.30
N VAL A 217 -4.99 21.77 8.20
CA VAL A 217 -4.00 22.73 8.71
C VAL A 217 -3.85 23.98 7.82
N GLY A 218 -4.50 24.00 6.64
CA GLY A 218 -4.50 25.14 5.73
C GLY A 218 -3.20 25.34 4.95
N GLN A 219 -2.42 24.28 4.78
CA GLN A 219 -1.20 24.22 3.97
C GLN A 219 -1.22 22.98 3.07
N THR A 220 -0.26 22.86 2.16
CA THR A 220 -0.13 21.67 1.28
C THR A 220 0.42 20.46 2.04
N MET A 221 1.02 20.69 3.22
CA MET A 221 1.60 19.65 4.07
C MET A 221 1.56 20.10 5.53
N ALA A 222 1.33 19.16 6.44
CA ALA A 222 1.39 19.38 7.87
C ALA A 222 2.72 18.90 8.47
N ARG A 223 3.05 19.47 9.65
CA ARG A 223 4.14 18.99 10.52
C ARG A 223 3.60 18.39 11.81
N ARG A 224 2.40 18.78 12.16
CA ARG A 224 1.69 18.29 13.33
C ARG A 224 0.20 18.23 13.03
N HIS A 225 -0.45 17.20 13.52
CA HIS A 225 -1.88 17.17 13.71
C HIS A 225 -2.15 17.15 15.20
N ASN A 226 -2.76 18.18 15.71
CA ASN A 226 -3.12 18.28 17.13
C ASN A 226 -4.51 18.92 17.23
N LEU A 227 -5.40 18.28 17.98
CA LEU A 227 -6.74 18.78 18.22
C LEU A 227 -7.26 18.27 19.56
N ALA A 228 -7.77 19.19 20.36
CA ALA A 228 -8.52 18.89 21.57
C ALA A 228 -9.94 19.47 21.46
N VAL A 229 -10.89 18.77 22.04
CA VAL A 229 -12.30 19.21 22.17
C VAL A 229 -12.66 19.20 23.65
N ASP A 230 -13.11 20.34 24.18
CA ASP A 230 -13.46 20.50 25.59
C ASP A 230 -12.38 19.95 26.54
N ASP A 231 -11.12 20.35 26.31
CA ASP A 231 -9.92 19.94 27.03
C ASP A 231 -9.50 18.46 26.87
N SER A 232 -10.20 17.67 26.06
CA SER A 232 -9.82 16.29 25.73
C SER A 232 -9.07 16.23 24.40
N THR A 233 -7.80 15.83 24.41
CA THR A 233 -7.01 15.61 23.19
C THR A 233 -7.55 14.42 22.42
N ILE A 234 -7.95 14.64 21.17
CA ILE A 234 -8.49 13.63 20.26
C ILE A 234 -7.55 13.28 19.10
N ILE A 235 -6.66 14.22 18.74
CA ILE A 235 -5.62 14.00 17.75
C ILE A 235 -4.32 14.58 18.30
N ASP A 236 -3.24 13.80 18.28
CA ASP A 236 -1.88 14.27 18.54
C ASP A 236 -0.88 13.41 17.75
N VAL A 237 -0.42 13.95 16.64
CA VAL A 237 0.56 13.31 15.75
C VAL A 237 1.61 14.34 15.37
N ASN A 238 2.86 14.02 15.65
CA ASN A 238 4.00 14.84 15.28
C ASN A 238 4.89 14.06 14.32
N ASN A 239 5.05 14.57 13.11
CA ASN A 239 5.97 14.02 12.12
C ASN A 239 6.39 15.13 11.17
N LEU A 240 7.59 15.04 10.61
CA LEU A 240 8.09 16.04 9.67
C LEU A 240 7.25 16.13 8.39
N TRP A 241 6.69 15.00 7.94
CA TRP A 241 5.82 14.91 6.77
C TRP A 241 4.48 14.31 7.17
N LEU A 242 3.43 15.12 7.12
CA LEU A 242 2.05 14.69 7.32
C LEU A 242 1.18 15.25 6.20
N PRO A 243 0.09 14.55 5.83
CA PRO A 243 -0.90 15.11 4.94
C PRO A 243 -1.46 16.43 5.49
N PRO A 244 -2.00 17.31 4.63
CA PRO A 244 -2.59 18.58 5.10
C PRO A 244 -3.82 18.36 5.99
N THR A 245 -4.46 17.19 5.90
CA THR A 245 -5.68 16.85 6.62
C THR A 245 -5.56 15.55 7.38
N THR A 246 -6.31 15.45 8.48
CA THR A 246 -6.51 14.19 9.22
C THR A 246 -7.95 14.10 9.70
N SER A 247 -8.42 12.90 9.98
CA SER A 247 -9.82 12.63 10.27
C SER A 247 -10.00 11.89 11.58
N VAL A 248 -11.13 12.15 12.25
CA VAL A 248 -11.60 11.39 13.42
C VAL A 248 -13.13 11.48 13.48
N ASN A 249 -13.78 10.43 13.99
CA ASN A 249 -15.18 10.50 14.39
C ASN A 249 -15.27 10.70 15.91
N ILE A 250 -16.17 11.58 16.35
CA ILE A 250 -16.38 11.90 17.77
C ILE A 250 -17.86 12.02 18.10
N ASP A 251 -18.21 11.62 19.32
CA ASP A 251 -19.56 11.86 19.85
C ASP A 251 -19.63 13.26 20.47
N LEU A 252 -20.51 14.11 19.98
CA LEU A 252 -20.76 15.45 20.50
C LEU A 252 -22.20 15.56 21.01
N LYS A 253 -22.34 16.31 22.10
CA LYS A 253 -23.65 16.70 22.64
C LYS A 253 -24.12 18.01 22.02
N ALA A 254 -25.45 18.24 22.04
CA ALA A 254 -25.98 19.55 21.67
C ALA A 254 -25.47 20.62 22.66
N GLY A 255 -24.93 21.70 22.10
CA GLY A 255 -24.33 22.78 22.93
C GLY A 255 -23.11 23.39 22.24
N THR A 256 -22.45 24.30 22.94
CA THR A 256 -21.21 24.91 22.48
C THR A 256 -20.02 24.07 22.91
N HIS A 257 -19.15 23.72 21.94
CA HIS A 257 -17.90 23.01 22.17
C HIS A 257 -16.72 23.88 21.80
N THR A 258 -15.66 23.80 22.61
CA THR A 258 -14.41 24.52 22.36
C THR A 258 -13.40 23.58 21.71
N PHE A 259 -12.95 23.93 20.50
CA PHE A 259 -11.92 23.23 19.76
C PHE A 259 -10.61 24.00 19.91
N MET A 260 -9.56 23.31 20.34
CA MET A 260 -8.22 23.85 20.49
C MET A 260 -7.21 23.02 19.71
N SER A 261 -6.25 23.70 19.09
CA SER A 261 -5.18 23.07 18.34
C SER A 261 -3.86 23.79 18.59
N GLU A 262 -2.77 23.03 18.65
CA GLU A 262 -1.43 23.54 18.78
C GLU A 262 -0.60 23.08 17.57
N LEU A 263 -0.30 24.02 16.66
CA LEU A 263 0.28 23.75 15.34
C LEU A 263 1.48 24.65 15.07
N THR A 264 2.12 24.47 13.93
CA THR A 264 3.33 25.21 13.55
C THR A 264 3.02 26.63 13.09
N ASP A 265 4.07 27.47 13.01
CA ASP A 265 3.94 28.81 12.46
C ASP A 265 3.63 28.74 10.95
N GLY A 266 2.68 29.53 10.50
CA GLY A 266 2.20 29.51 9.13
C GLY A 266 0.95 28.65 8.88
N ASP A 267 0.59 27.77 9.80
CA ASP A 267 -0.67 27.03 9.71
C ASP A 267 -1.89 27.97 9.83
N LYS A 268 -2.94 27.61 9.10
CA LYS A 268 -4.24 28.31 9.11
C LYS A 268 -5.34 27.27 9.26
N PRO A 269 -5.46 26.67 10.45
CA PRO A 269 -6.31 25.51 10.62
C PRO A 269 -7.80 25.83 10.49
N SER A 270 -8.53 24.87 10.00
CA SER A 270 -10.00 24.84 10.00
C SER A 270 -10.51 23.48 10.38
N ILE A 271 -11.66 23.48 11.03
CA ILE A 271 -12.43 22.28 11.38
C ILE A 271 -13.55 22.11 10.36
N HIS A 272 -13.59 20.95 9.76
CA HIS A 272 -14.65 20.55 8.84
C HIS A 272 -15.50 19.49 9.51
N LEU A 273 -16.80 19.67 9.59
CA LEU A 273 -17.74 18.83 10.30
C LEU A 273 -18.84 18.30 9.37
N ARG A 274 -19.24 17.06 9.64
CA ARG A 274 -20.45 16.43 9.11
C ARG A 274 -21.08 15.58 10.20
N LYS A 275 -22.39 15.66 10.39
CA LYS A 275 -23.11 14.69 11.22
C LYS A 275 -23.08 13.33 10.53
N VAL A 276 -22.68 12.27 11.21
CA VAL A 276 -22.70 10.91 10.69
C VAL A 276 -24.16 10.47 10.53
N ASP A 277 -24.50 10.00 9.36
CA ASP A 277 -25.82 9.50 8.99
C ASP A 277 -25.70 8.13 8.26
N ASN A 278 -26.82 7.64 7.74
CA ASN A 278 -26.85 6.38 7.01
C ASN A 278 -26.53 6.55 5.52
N THR A 279 -25.60 7.45 5.20
CA THR A 279 -25.14 7.67 3.83
C THR A 279 -23.61 7.70 3.73
N THR A 280 -23.11 7.29 2.58
CA THR A 280 -21.74 7.48 2.15
C THR A 280 -21.72 8.28 0.85
N THR A 281 -20.83 9.27 0.75
CA THR A 281 -20.78 10.19 -0.39
C THR A 281 -19.41 10.21 -1.02
N PHE A 282 -19.34 10.10 -2.35
CA PHE A 282 -18.16 10.48 -3.12
C PHE A 282 -18.45 11.80 -3.83
N ASN A 283 -17.50 12.72 -3.78
CA ASN A 283 -17.56 14.00 -4.46
C ASN A 283 -16.22 14.33 -5.11
N SER A 284 -16.25 14.80 -6.36
CA SER A 284 -15.09 15.36 -7.05
C SER A 284 -15.34 16.82 -7.33
N PRO A 285 -14.52 17.73 -6.79
CA PRO A 285 -14.66 19.18 -7.05
C PRO A 285 -14.49 19.56 -8.52
N VAL A 286 -13.69 18.74 -9.26
CA VAL A 286 -13.45 18.93 -10.70
C VAL A 286 -13.63 17.59 -11.41
N ALA A 287 -14.62 17.52 -12.29
CA ALA A 287 -14.95 16.32 -13.07
C ALA A 287 -15.59 16.71 -14.41
N ASP A 288 -15.66 15.77 -15.33
CA ASP A 288 -16.44 15.86 -16.57
C ASP A 288 -17.85 15.26 -16.42
N LYS A 289 -17.93 14.19 -15.65
CA LYS A 289 -19.14 13.39 -15.42
C LYS A 289 -19.04 12.68 -14.07
N VAL A 290 -20.14 12.14 -13.59
CA VAL A 290 -20.13 11.07 -12.58
C VAL A 290 -19.70 9.78 -13.27
N ASP A 291 -18.72 9.07 -12.73
CA ASP A 291 -18.25 7.80 -13.27
C ASP A 291 -17.76 6.90 -12.13
N TYR A 292 -18.31 5.70 -12.03
CA TYR A 292 -17.91 4.73 -11.02
C TYR A 292 -18.25 3.31 -11.46
N THR A 293 -17.57 2.33 -10.86
CA THR A 293 -17.85 0.91 -11.06
C THR A 293 -18.23 0.26 -9.74
N VAL A 294 -19.37 -0.43 -9.73
CA VAL A 294 -19.82 -1.24 -8.58
C VAL A 294 -19.53 -2.70 -8.86
N PHE A 295 -18.98 -3.36 -7.84
CA PHE A 295 -18.66 -4.78 -7.82
C PHE A 295 -19.52 -5.46 -6.75
N VAL A 296 -19.89 -6.72 -6.96
CA VAL A 296 -20.63 -7.53 -5.98
C VAL A 296 -19.95 -8.87 -5.78
N GLY A 297 -19.92 -9.37 -4.55
CA GLY A 297 -19.33 -10.65 -4.17
C GLY A 297 -18.52 -10.59 -2.89
N SER A 298 -17.70 -11.61 -2.64
CA SER A 298 -16.70 -11.60 -1.60
C SER A 298 -15.59 -10.58 -1.89
N ALA A 299 -14.82 -10.18 -0.88
CA ALA A 299 -13.71 -9.26 -1.06
C ALA A 299 -12.67 -9.79 -2.09
N ASP A 300 -12.40 -11.09 -2.09
CA ASP A 300 -11.52 -11.72 -3.09
C ASP A 300 -12.07 -11.59 -4.51
N GLU A 301 -13.36 -11.86 -4.72
CA GLU A 301 -13.99 -11.74 -6.05
C GLU A 301 -14.02 -10.29 -6.52
N ILE A 302 -14.32 -9.34 -5.63
CA ILE A 302 -14.34 -7.91 -5.93
C ILE A 302 -12.94 -7.45 -6.35
N ILE A 303 -11.91 -7.74 -5.56
CA ILE A 303 -10.54 -7.29 -5.82
C ILE A 303 -9.94 -8.00 -7.03
N SER A 304 -10.23 -9.28 -7.22
CA SER A 304 -9.80 -9.99 -8.43
C SER A 304 -10.41 -9.36 -9.69
N THR A 305 -11.70 -9.03 -9.67
CA THR A 305 -12.38 -8.35 -10.79
C THR A 305 -11.85 -6.94 -10.99
N TYR A 306 -11.65 -6.18 -9.91
CA TYR A 306 -11.02 -4.84 -9.97
C TYR A 306 -9.67 -4.90 -10.68
N ARG A 307 -8.78 -5.83 -10.28
CA ARG A 307 -7.46 -5.99 -10.90
C ARG A 307 -7.54 -6.46 -12.35
N ALA A 308 -8.49 -7.34 -12.67
CA ALA A 308 -8.72 -7.75 -14.06
C ALA A 308 -9.12 -6.56 -14.96
N LEU A 309 -9.93 -5.63 -14.45
CA LEU A 309 -10.36 -4.45 -15.20
C LEU A 309 -9.30 -3.36 -15.26
N THR A 310 -8.53 -3.14 -14.19
CA THR A 310 -7.52 -2.10 -14.10
C THR A 310 -6.11 -2.57 -14.48
N GLY A 311 -5.94 -3.86 -14.76
CA GLY A 311 -4.70 -4.54 -15.11
C GLY A 311 -4.11 -5.34 -13.93
N ASN A 312 -3.84 -6.62 -14.20
CA ASN A 312 -3.22 -7.52 -13.22
C ASN A 312 -1.77 -7.12 -12.94
N SER A 313 -1.32 -7.40 -11.71
CA SER A 313 0.10 -7.25 -11.35
C SER A 313 0.95 -8.31 -12.06
N PRO A 314 2.07 -7.95 -12.68
CA PRO A 314 3.04 -8.93 -13.15
C PRO A 314 3.64 -9.71 -11.96
N MET A 315 4.24 -10.87 -12.25
CA MET A 315 4.93 -11.65 -11.24
C MET A 315 6.16 -10.91 -10.72
N MET A 316 6.23 -10.78 -9.40
CA MET A 316 7.39 -10.18 -8.74
C MET A 316 8.62 -11.09 -8.89
N PRO A 317 9.84 -10.53 -9.02
CA PRO A 317 11.04 -11.33 -8.93
C PRO A 317 11.16 -11.93 -7.52
N LEU A 318 11.62 -13.19 -7.44
CA LEU A 318 11.72 -13.91 -6.16
C LEU A 318 12.61 -13.18 -5.16
N TRP A 319 13.71 -12.58 -5.61
CA TRP A 319 14.63 -11.82 -4.77
C TRP A 319 14.01 -10.55 -4.14
N ALA A 320 13.01 -9.94 -4.78
CA ALA A 320 12.30 -8.79 -4.21
C ALA A 320 11.45 -9.15 -2.98
N LEU A 321 11.09 -10.43 -2.82
CA LEU A 321 10.34 -10.95 -1.68
C LEU A 321 11.24 -11.37 -0.50
N GLY A 322 12.56 -11.35 -0.69
CA GLY A 322 13.54 -11.49 0.38
C GLY A 322 13.65 -10.21 1.21
N TYR A 323 14.88 -9.84 1.60
CA TYR A 323 15.14 -8.67 2.42
C TYR A 323 15.77 -7.54 1.62
N ILE A 324 15.23 -6.34 1.78
CA ILE A 324 15.70 -5.08 1.18
C ILE A 324 16.28 -4.21 2.28
N HIS A 325 17.59 -3.95 2.21
CA HIS A 325 18.28 -3.09 3.17
C HIS A 325 18.58 -1.72 2.58
N CYS A 326 18.17 -0.70 3.31
CA CYS A 326 18.37 0.69 2.93
C CYS A 326 18.74 1.55 4.14
N ARG A 327 19.51 2.58 3.90
CA ARG A 327 19.64 3.75 4.78
C ARG A 327 19.75 5.02 3.94
N GLU A 328 19.37 6.11 4.48
CA GLU A 328 19.66 7.42 3.94
C GLU A 328 20.95 7.93 4.61
N ARG A 329 22.08 7.88 3.92
CA ARG A 329 22.39 7.15 2.68
C ARG A 329 23.81 6.61 2.70
N TYR A 330 24.15 5.72 1.79
CA TYR A 330 25.54 5.38 1.46
C TYR A 330 26.16 6.49 0.61
N HIS A 331 27.43 6.79 0.85
CA HIS A 331 28.12 7.92 0.24
C HIS A 331 29.07 7.54 -0.89
N SER A 332 29.34 6.24 -1.08
CA SER A 332 30.25 5.75 -2.11
C SER A 332 30.01 4.28 -2.47
N SER A 333 30.55 3.86 -3.61
CA SER A 333 30.60 2.44 -3.99
C SER A 333 31.31 1.59 -2.94
N ASP A 334 32.40 2.09 -2.37
CA ASP A 334 33.17 1.36 -1.35
C ASP A 334 32.33 1.12 -0.09
N GLU A 335 31.58 2.13 0.35
CA GLU A 335 30.72 2.01 1.54
C GLU A 335 29.59 0.98 1.30
N ILE A 336 28.99 0.94 0.11
CA ILE A 336 28.01 -0.07 -0.26
C ILE A 336 28.63 -1.47 -0.20
N LEU A 337 29.81 -1.66 -0.82
CA LEU A 337 30.49 -2.95 -0.85
C LEU A 337 30.93 -3.42 0.53
N ASP A 338 31.44 -2.53 1.39
CA ASP A 338 31.84 -2.86 2.75
C ASP A 338 30.64 -3.37 3.57
N ASN A 339 29.48 -2.71 3.45
CA ASN A 339 28.27 -3.15 4.13
C ASN A 339 27.71 -4.45 3.53
N ALA A 340 27.69 -4.59 2.20
CA ALA A 340 27.28 -5.81 1.52
C ALA A 340 28.15 -7.02 1.93
N ASN A 341 29.48 -6.84 1.97
CA ASN A 341 30.41 -7.86 2.46
C ASN A 341 30.14 -8.22 3.93
N THR A 342 29.85 -7.22 4.78
CA THR A 342 29.55 -7.44 6.19
C THR A 342 28.28 -8.27 6.39
N PHE A 343 27.23 -8.04 5.60
CA PHE A 343 26.03 -8.90 5.61
C PHE A 343 26.38 -10.36 5.35
N ARG A 344 27.19 -10.65 4.33
CA ARG A 344 27.62 -12.02 4.01
C ARG A 344 28.52 -12.62 5.09
N GLN A 345 29.49 -11.87 5.62
CA GLN A 345 30.37 -12.32 6.69
C GLN A 345 29.62 -12.68 7.97
N LYS A 346 28.57 -11.91 8.30
CA LYS A 346 27.71 -12.16 9.46
C LYS A 346 26.62 -13.20 9.18
N GLN A 347 26.54 -13.68 7.96
CA GLN A 347 25.48 -14.61 7.53
C GLN A 347 24.07 -14.05 7.80
N LEU A 348 23.86 -12.78 7.52
CA LEU A 348 22.56 -12.12 7.55
C LEU A 348 21.94 -12.23 6.15
N PRO A 349 20.80 -12.92 6.00
CA PRO A 349 20.14 -13.03 4.71
C PRO A 349 19.77 -11.66 4.13
N ILE A 350 20.09 -11.46 2.84
CA ILE A 350 19.74 -10.22 2.14
C ILE A 350 19.77 -10.46 0.63
N ASP A 351 18.86 -9.84 -0.10
CA ASP A 351 18.84 -9.82 -1.56
C ASP A 351 19.18 -8.45 -2.15
N VAL A 352 18.71 -7.36 -1.54
CA VAL A 352 18.80 -6.02 -2.12
C VAL A 352 19.45 -5.04 -1.17
N ILE A 353 20.50 -4.38 -1.64
CA ILE A 353 21.05 -3.17 -1.00
C ILE A 353 20.65 -1.96 -1.83
N VAL A 354 20.33 -0.85 -1.15
CA VAL A 354 19.74 0.33 -1.81
C VAL A 354 20.70 1.50 -1.78
N GLN A 355 20.97 2.09 -2.93
CA GLN A 355 21.56 3.42 -3.03
C GLN A 355 20.45 4.46 -3.07
N ASP A 356 20.33 5.20 -1.99
CA ASP A 356 19.40 6.34 -1.88
C ASP A 356 19.93 7.56 -2.65
N TRP A 357 19.22 8.65 -2.63
CA TRP A 357 19.43 9.88 -3.38
C TRP A 357 20.86 10.47 -3.26
N GLN A 358 21.16 11.58 -4.00
CA GLN A 358 22.43 12.30 -4.06
C GLN A 358 23.65 11.51 -4.61
N TRP A 359 23.45 10.32 -5.22
CA TRP A 359 24.51 9.63 -5.96
C TRP A 359 25.00 10.43 -7.18
N TRP A 360 24.26 11.41 -7.62
CA TRP A 360 24.60 12.35 -8.70
C TRP A 360 25.58 13.46 -8.27
N GLY A 361 25.77 13.70 -6.96
CA GLY A 361 26.71 14.66 -6.39
C GLY A 361 26.72 16.02 -7.09
N LYS A 362 27.85 16.40 -7.64
CA LYS A 362 28.11 17.67 -8.32
C LYS A 362 27.29 17.93 -9.58
N TYR A 363 26.66 16.91 -10.15
CA TYR A 363 25.91 17.03 -11.41
C TYR A 363 24.48 17.55 -11.23
N GLY A 364 24.00 17.65 -10.00
CA GLY A 364 22.67 18.16 -9.68
C GLY A 364 21.58 17.09 -9.58
N TRP A 365 20.47 17.48 -9.02
CA TRP A 365 19.36 16.60 -8.64
C TRP A 365 18.90 15.70 -9.79
N ASN A 366 19.07 14.39 -9.63
CA ASN A 366 18.65 13.35 -10.58
C ASN A 366 19.17 13.60 -12.02
N ALA A 367 20.38 14.11 -12.17
CA ALA A 367 21.01 14.37 -13.47
C ALA A 367 21.25 13.10 -14.32
N MET A 368 20.88 11.92 -13.79
CA MET A 368 21.12 10.58 -14.37
C MET A 368 22.60 10.35 -14.70
N GLN A 369 23.47 10.91 -13.88
CA GLN A 369 24.92 10.77 -13.96
C GLN A 369 25.49 10.59 -12.57
N PHE A 370 26.25 9.48 -12.38
CA PHE A 370 26.94 9.22 -11.12
C PHE A 370 28.10 10.19 -10.91
N ASP A 371 28.27 10.65 -9.69
CA ASP A 371 29.46 11.42 -9.30
C ASP A 371 30.66 10.47 -9.22
N GLU A 372 31.57 10.57 -10.16
CA GLU A 372 32.73 9.70 -10.28
C GLU A 372 33.73 9.81 -9.12
N ASP A 373 33.67 10.87 -8.35
CA ASP A 373 34.53 11.02 -7.15
C ASP A 373 34.12 10.01 -6.06
N HIS A 374 32.86 9.58 -6.06
CA HIS A 374 32.30 8.64 -5.09
C HIS A 374 31.87 7.30 -5.72
N TYR A 375 31.50 7.31 -6.99
CA TYR A 375 31.02 6.16 -7.76
C TYR A 375 31.82 6.06 -9.06
N PRO A 376 33.14 5.73 -9.01
CA PRO A 376 34.02 5.81 -10.19
C PRO A 376 33.65 4.83 -11.29
N ASP A 377 33.07 3.69 -10.97
CA ASP A 377 32.59 2.69 -11.92
C ASP A 377 31.33 1.99 -11.40
N PRO A 378 30.12 2.55 -11.65
CA PRO A 378 28.86 1.93 -11.24
C PRO A 378 28.65 0.52 -11.80
N SER A 379 29.20 0.22 -12.98
CA SER A 379 29.09 -1.11 -13.58
C SER A 379 29.99 -2.13 -12.86
N ALA A 380 31.12 -1.71 -12.32
CA ALA A 380 31.95 -2.58 -11.47
C ALA A 380 31.28 -2.84 -10.12
N LEU A 381 30.61 -1.82 -9.55
CA LEU A 381 29.83 -1.98 -8.33
C LEU A 381 28.76 -3.07 -8.50
N THR A 382 27.91 -2.95 -9.51
CA THR A 382 26.83 -3.94 -9.75
C THR A 382 27.39 -5.32 -10.05
N ARG A 383 28.45 -5.42 -10.84
CA ARG A 383 29.12 -6.71 -11.11
C ARG A 383 29.62 -7.38 -9.84
N GLN A 384 30.29 -6.65 -8.93
CA GLN A 384 30.76 -7.22 -7.66
C GLN A 384 29.58 -7.65 -6.78
N LEU A 385 28.53 -6.85 -6.71
CA LEU A 385 27.33 -7.23 -5.97
C LEU A 385 26.69 -8.51 -6.53
N HIS A 386 26.60 -8.65 -7.88
CA HIS A 386 26.02 -9.81 -8.52
C HIS A 386 26.89 -11.05 -8.39
N ASP A 387 28.14 -10.98 -8.88
CA ASP A 387 28.99 -12.14 -9.11
C ASP A 387 29.63 -12.65 -7.80
N ASP A 388 30.04 -11.72 -6.92
CA ASP A 388 30.78 -12.09 -5.70
C ASP A 388 29.84 -12.26 -4.49
N LEU A 389 28.75 -11.47 -4.44
CA LEU A 389 27.89 -11.37 -3.25
C LEU A 389 26.46 -11.89 -3.47
N ASN A 390 26.07 -12.22 -4.71
CA ASN A 390 24.69 -12.59 -5.06
C ASN A 390 23.65 -11.61 -4.47
N MET A 391 23.89 -10.33 -4.69
CA MET A 391 23.10 -9.24 -4.15
C MET A 391 22.67 -8.30 -5.28
N ARG A 392 21.49 -7.70 -5.16
CA ARG A 392 20.92 -6.77 -6.14
C ARG A 392 21.13 -5.33 -5.67
N LEU A 393 21.21 -4.41 -6.62
CA LEU A 393 21.23 -2.98 -6.35
C LEU A 393 19.90 -2.33 -6.73
N MET A 394 19.27 -1.65 -5.78
CA MET A 394 18.17 -0.71 -6.04
C MET A 394 18.72 0.71 -6.02
N LEU A 395 18.32 1.54 -6.98
CA LEU A 395 18.72 2.93 -7.09
C LEU A 395 17.52 3.87 -6.93
N SER A 396 17.65 4.87 -6.04
CA SER A 396 16.67 5.95 -5.91
C SER A 396 16.75 6.87 -7.12
N VAL A 397 15.62 7.08 -7.78
CA VAL A 397 15.45 7.96 -8.95
C VAL A 397 14.23 8.84 -8.74
N TRP A 398 14.20 9.98 -9.44
CA TRP A 398 13.15 10.98 -9.25
C TRP A 398 12.49 11.36 -10.58
N SER A 399 11.25 11.76 -10.53
CA SER A 399 10.57 12.42 -11.65
C SER A 399 10.92 13.92 -11.75
N LYS A 400 11.74 14.40 -10.83
CA LYS A 400 12.32 15.75 -10.78
C LYS A 400 13.75 15.73 -11.30
N ILE A 401 14.14 16.72 -12.08
CA ILE A 401 15.52 16.89 -12.59
C ILE A 401 15.93 18.35 -12.41
N ASP A 402 17.11 18.58 -11.84
CA ASP A 402 17.70 19.93 -11.68
C ASP A 402 17.84 20.62 -13.05
N ASP A 403 17.21 21.77 -13.22
CA ASP A 403 17.21 22.54 -14.47
C ASP A 403 18.57 23.16 -14.80
N THR A 404 19.48 23.21 -13.85
CA THR A 404 20.86 23.66 -14.06
C THR A 404 21.79 22.57 -14.55
N SER A 405 21.40 21.30 -14.40
CA SER A 405 22.13 20.15 -14.94
C SER A 405 22.10 20.13 -16.48
N ASP A 406 23.00 19.39 -17.12
CA ASP A 406 23.00 19.29 -18.58
C ASP A 406 21.73 18.60 -19.11
N LEU A 407 21.28 17.57 -18.41
CA LEU A 407 20.01 16.92 -18.72
C LEU A 407 18.82 17.88 -18.49
N GLY A 408 18.84 18.62 -17.38
CA GLY A 408 17.81 19.60 -17.08
C GLY A 408 17.69 20.72 -18.11
N LYS A 409 18.81 21.24 -18.60
CA LYS A 409 18.83 22.22 -19.71
C LYS A 409 18.21 21.65 -20.98
N GLN A 410 18.47 20.36 -21.27
CA GLN A 410 17.85 19.67 -22.40
C GLN A 410 16.33 19.60 -22.20
N MET A 411 15.85 19.17 -21.02
CA MET A 411 14.42 19.06 -20.71
C MET A 411 13.73 20.43 -20.77
N GLN A 412 14.34 21.46 -20.21
CA GLN A 412 13.82 22.82 -20.25
C GLN A 412 13.77 23.38 -21.69
N GLY A 413 14.80 23.11 -22.49
CA GLY A 413 14.85 23.57 -23.89
C GLY A 413 13.73 23.02 -24.77
N HIS A 414 13.18 21.88 -24.42
CA HIS A 414 12.02 21.25 -25.06
C HIS A 414 10.68 21.55 -24.39
N GLY A 415 10.66 22.28 -23.26
CA GLY A 415 9.44 22.55 -22.51
C GLY A 415 8.84 21.31 -21.82
N TYR A 416 9.66 20.37 -21.37
CA TYR A 416 9.25 19.09 -20.78
C TYR A 416 8.98 19.15 -19.26
N TYR A 417 9.17 20.30 -18.64
CA TYR A 417 8.79 20.50 -17.23
C TYR A 417 7.34 20.96 -17.09
N ILE A 418 6.73 20.58 -15.98
CA ILE A 418 5.49 21.21 -15.51
C ILE A 418 5.79 22.69 -15.21
N PRO A 419 5.05 23.65 -15.76
CA PRO A 419 5.37 25.07 -15.68
C PRO A 419 5.61 25.56 -14.25
N GLY A 420 6.75 26.23 -14.05
CA GLY A 420 7.17 26.77 -12.74
C GLY A 420 7.70 25.73 -11.77
N THR A 421 8.06 24.53 -12.23
CA THR A 421 8.66 23.45 -11.46
C THR A 421 9.85 22.83 -12.19
N THR A 422 10.53 21.90 -11.53
CA THR A 422 11.52 21.01 -12.14
C THR A 422 11.01 19.56 -12.21
N TRP A 423 9.71 19.33 -12.06
CA TRP A 423 9.05 18.04 -12.28
C TRP A 423 8.80 17.82 -13.77
N ILE A 424 9.12 16.63 -14.28
CA ILE A 424 8.84 16.27 -15.67
C ILE A 424 7.33 16.11 -15.88
N ASP A 425 6.82 16.64 -16.99
CA ASP A 425 5.43 16.52 -17.39
C ASP A 425 5.15 15.15 -18.03
N PHE A 426 4.93 14.11 -17.22
CA PHE A 426 4.62 12.76 -17.71
C PHE A 426 3.24 12.66 -18.39
N PHE A 427 2.41 13.70 -18.34
CA PHE A 427 1.21 13.80 -19.17
C PHE A 427 1.54 14.14 -20.63
N ASN A 428 2.75 14.61 -20.89
CA ASN A 428 3.29 14.85 -22.24
C ASN A 428 4.09 13.61 -22.68
N PRO A 429 3.64 12.84 -23.70
CA PRO A 429 4.34 11.64 -24.17
C PRO A 429 5.79 11.90 -24.62
N ASP A 430 6.08 13.07 -25.20
CA ASP A 430 7.43 13.40 -25.65
C ASP A 430 8.37 13.62 -24.47
N ALA A 431 7.89 14.24 -23.39
CA ALA A 431 8.65 14.39 -22.14
C ALA A 431 8.91 13.04 -21.47
N ALA A 432 7.89 12.18 -21.40
CA ALA A 432 8.01 10.82 -20.87
C ALA A 432 9.02 9.98 -21.67
N ASN A 433 8.96 10.04 -23.00
CA ASN A 433 9.91 9.35 -23.89
C ASN A 433 11.34 9.87 -23.72
N ALA A 434 11.53 11.18 -23.62
CA ALA A 434 12.85 11.78 -23.41
C ALA A 434 13.41 11.39 -22.02
N TYR A 435 12.59 11.33 -20.98
CA TYR A 435 12.97 10.85 -19.66
C TYR A 435 13.46 9.40 -19.75
N TRP A 436 12.67 8.50 -20.36
CA TRP A 436 13.03 7.10 -20.49
C TRP A 436 14.29 6.89 -21.32
N GLN A 437 14.46 7.60 -22.43
CA GLN A 437 15.66 7.48 -23.27
C GLN A 437 16.92 7.79 -22.47
N ASN A 438 16.95 8.89 -21.74
CA ASN A 438 18.09 9.23 -20.88
C ASN A 438 18.29 8.22 -19.75
N PHE A 439 17.20 7.72 -19.16
CA PHE A 439 17.24 6.70 -18.13
C PHE A 439 17.87 5.40 -18.63
N SER A 440 17.43 4.90 -19.79
CA SER A 440 17.95 3.70 -20.43
C SER A 440 19.43 3.84 -20.81
N GLU A 441 19.79 4.94 -21.47
CA GLU A 441 21.15 5.17 -21.96
C GLU A 441 22.17 5.41 -20.82
N LYS A 442 21.75 5.99 -19.70
CA LYS A 442 22.67 6.45 -18.65
C LYS A 442 22.65 5.60 -17.38
N LEU A 443 21.53 4.95 -17.05
CA LEU A 443 21.37 4.20 -15.80
C LEU A 443 21.23 2.69 -16.05
N LEU A 444 20.36 2.29 -16.98
CA LEU A 444 20.10 0.87 -17.22
C LEU A 444 21.34 0.12 -17.73
N VAL A 445 22.26 0.79 -18.42
CA VAL A 445 23.55 0.25 -18.88
C VAL A 445 24.42 -0.28 -17.76
N HIS A 446 24.25 0.19 -16.52
CA HIS A 446 24.98 -0.26 -15.35
C HIS A 446 24.42 -1.54 -14.71
N LYS A 447 23.37 -2.16 -15.30
CA LYS A 447 22.74 -3.39 -14.80
C LYS A 447 22.17 -3.28 -13.39
N ILE A 448 21.67 -2.11 -13.02
CA ILE A 448 20.90 -1.89 -11.80
C ILE A 448 19.63 -2.72 -11.86
N ASP A 449 19.18 -3.30 -10.74
CA ASP A 449 18.17 -4.35 -10.72
C ASP A 449 16.77 -3.83 -10.38
N ALA A 450 16.69 -2.81 -9.54
CA ALA A 450 15.43 -2.26 -9.06
C ALA A 450 15.47 -0.73 -8.99
N TRP A 451 14.30 -0.11 -9.07
CA TRP A 451 14.16 1.33 -9.19
C TRP A 451 13.24 1.88 -8.11
N TRP A 452 13.78 2.75 -7.26
CA TRP A 452 13.01 3.45 -6.26
C TRP A 452 12.63 4.84 -6.77
N GLN A 453 11.39 4.96 -7.23
CA GLN A 453 10.81 6.21 -7.73
C GLN A 453 10.26 7.01 -6.55
N ASP A 454 11.07 7.93 -6.03
CA ASP A 454 10.69 8.78 -4.92
C ASP A 454 9.89 10.02 -5.38
N ALA A 455 9.07 10.57 -4.48
CA ALA A 455 8.31 11.80 -4.65
C ALA A 455 7.44 11.86 -5.93
N THR A 456 6.72 10.81 -6.20
CA THR A 456 5.88 10.67 -7.41
C THR A 456 4.47 11.22 -7.27
N GLU A 457 4.18 12.04 -6.27
CA GLU A 457 2.86 12.66 -6.06
C GLU A 457 2.46 13.66 -7.19
N PRO A 458 3.31 14.58 -7.76
CA PRO A 458 4.55 15.12 -7.26
C PRO A 458 4.38 15.86 -5.93
N GLU A 459 5.46 16.03 -5.22
CA GLU A 459 5.50 16.47 -3.83
C GLU A 459 4.62 17.68 -3.53
N ASN A 460 3.84 17.63 -2.43
CA ASN A 460 3.05 18.73 -1.89
C ASN A 460 1.94 19.29 -2.81
N ASP A 461 1.25 18.46 -3.57
CA ASP A 461 0.20 18.90 -4.51
C ASP A 461 0.68 19.90 -5.58
N ASP A 462 1.92 19.76 -6.04
CA ASP A 462 2.56 20.68 -6.98
C ASP A 462 1.85 20.85 -8.33
N LEU A 463 0.81 20.05 -8.61
CA LEU A 463 -0.01 20.20 -9.82
C LEU A 463 -1.14 21.22 -9.68
N VAL A 464 -1.57 21.54 -8.45
CA VAL A 464 -2.68 22.46 -8.21
C VAL A 464 -2.34 23.87 -8.69
N GLY A 465 -3.21 24.48 -9.47
CA GLY A 465 -3.00 25.82 -10.06
C GLY A 465 -2.06 25.84 -11.26
N ARG A 466 -1.59 24.67 -11.73
CA ARG A 466 -0.68 24.54 -12.88
C ARG A 466 -1.37 23.88 -14.07
N THR A 467 -0.75 24.02 -15.23
CA THR A 467 -1.16 23.30 -16.44
C THR A 467 -0.17 22.16 -16.73
N VAL A 468 -0.68 21.06 -17.28
CA VAL A 468 0.10 19.88 -17.71
C VAL A 468 -0.30 19.48 -19.13
N ALA A 469 0.33 18.45 -19.69
CA ALA A 469 0.08 17.98 -21.05
C ALA A 469 0.25 19.13 -22.09
N ASN A 470 1.39 19.83 -22.06
CA ASN A 470 1.64 21.01 -22.90
C ASN A 470 0.59 22.12 -22.71
N GLY A 471 0.08 22.35 -21.50
CA GLY A 471 -0.89 23.40 -21.20
C GLY A 471 -2.33 23.06 -21.57
N THR A 472 -2.61 21.83 -22.00
CA THR A 472 -3.97 21.42 -22.43
C THR A 472 -4.87 21.08 -21.26
N LEU A 473 -4.32 20.56 -20.14
CA LEU A 473 -5.06 20.15 -18.96
C LEU A 473 -4.71 21.02 -17.75
N ALA A 474 -5.67 21.24 -16.88
CA ALA A 474 -5.44 21.78 -15.56
C ALA A 474 -4.97 20.67 -14.61
N GLY A 475 -4.02 20.96 -13.72
CA GLY A 475 -3.51 19.99 -12.77
C GLY A 475 -4.59 19.38 -11.88
N GLU A 476 -5.58 20.18 -11.48
CA GLU A 476 -6.72 19.75 -10.67
C GLU A 476 -7.59 18.66 -11.35
N GLN A 477 -7.55 18.58 -12.68
CA GLN A 477 -8.27 17.52 -13.42
C GLN A 477 -7.60 16.15 -13.31
N VAL A 478 -6.26 16.09 -13.04
CA VAL A 478 -5.45 14.89 -13.26
C VAL A 478 -4.41 14.63 -12.16
N GLN A 479 -4.37 15.43 -11.10
CA GLN A 479 -3.28 15.39 -10.11
C GLN A 479 -3.01 14.00 -9.51
N ASN A 480 -4.05 13.19 -9.30
CA ASN A 480 -3.88 11.87 -8.68
C ASN A 480 -3.31 10.79 -9.62
N VAL A 481 -3.26 11.05 -10.94
CA VAL A 481 -2.78 10.08 -11.94
C VAL A 481 -1.27 10.14 -12.18
N TYR A 482 -0.62 11.21 -11.78
CA TYR A 482 0.81 11.42 -12.05
C TYR A 482 1.68 10.19 -11.70
N PRO A 483 1.57 9.54 -10.51
CA PRO A 483 2.37 8.37 -10.16
C PRO A 483 2.18 7.19 -11.11
N LEU A 484 0.97 7.00 -11.65
CA LEU A 484 0.69 5.97 -12.64
C LEU A 484 1.52 6.18 -13.91
N LEU A 485 1.58 7.42 -14.40
CA LEU A 485 2.28 7.75 -15.66
C LEU A 485 3.79 7.67 -15.51
N VAL A 486 4.34 8.03 -14.35
CA VAL A 486 5.76 7.83 -14.02
C VAL A 486 6.09 6.33 -14.04
N SER A 487 5.33 5.53 -13.30
CA SER A 487 5.54 4.07 -13.23
C SER A 487 5.32 3.38 -14.58
N LYS A 488 4.30 3.81 -15.35
CA LYS A 488 4.07 3.35 -16.71
C LYS A 488 5.30 3.53 -17.59
N THR A 489 5.84 4.75 -17.60
CA THR A 489 7.01 5.11 -18.43
C THR A 489 8.21 4.22 -18.14
N VAL A 490 8.51 4.01 -16.85
CA VAL A 490 9.66 3.19 -16.44
C VAL A 490 9.39 1.70 -16.70
N TYR A 491 8.22 1.19 -16.34
CA TYR A 491 7.89 -0.22 -16.56
C TYR A 491 7.87 -0.63 -18.04
N GLU A 492 7.18 0.13 -18.89
CA GLU A 492 7.12 -0.14 -20.32
C GLU A 492 8.50 -0.04 -20.98
N GLY A 493 9.31 0.92 -20.51
CA GLY A 493 10.70 1.04 -20.92
C GLY A 493 11.56 -0.17 -20.52
N LEU A 494 11.46 -0.62 -19.26
CA LEU A 494 12.15 -1.82 -18.77
C LEU A 494 11.73 -3.07 -19.56
N ARG A 495 10.44 -3.26 -19.81
CA ARG A 495 9.95 -4.37 -20.63
C ARG A 495 10.52 -4.37 -22.05
N LYS A 496 10.79 -3.19 -22.60
CA LYS A 496 11.36 -3.04 -23.95
C LYS A 496 12.88 -3.24 -23.97
N ASP A 497 13.61 -2.60 -23.04
CA ASP A 497 15.05 -2.47 -23.11
C ASP A 497 15.80 -3.50 -22.23
N ASP A 498 15.12 -4.13 -21.28
CA ASP A 498 15.61 -5.22 -20.42
C ASP A 498 14.55 -6.34 -20.25
N PRO A 499 14.09 -6.98 -21.34
CA PRO A 499 12.98 -7.94 -21.34
C PRO A 499 13.27 -9.25 -20.60
N GLU A 500 14.54 -9.53 -20.31
CA GLU A 500 14.95 -10.80 -19.68
C GLU A 500 14.83 -10.77 -18.15
N ARG A 501 14.63 -9.61 -17.54
CA ARG A 501 14.52 -9.45 -16.09
C ARG A 501 13.17 -8.86 -15.68
N ARG A 502 12.58 -9.41 -14.62
CA ARG A 502 11.35 -8.85 -14.03
C ARG A 502 11.62 -7.48 -13.43
N ALA A 503 10.78 -6.52 -13.80
CA ALA A 503 10.83 -5.19 -13.21
C ALA A 503 10.43 -5.21 -11.74
N MET A 504 11.16 -4.46 -10.91
CA MET A 504 10.81 -4.14 -9.53
C MET A 504 10.91 -2.63 -9.36
N ILE A 505 9.77 -2.00 -9.11
CA ILE A 505 9.63 -0.56 -8.91
C ILE A 505 9.05 -0.32 -7.52
N LEU A 506 9.73 0.48 -6.71
CA LEU A 506 9.22 0.98 -5.44
C LEU A 506 8.84 2.45 -5.64
N THR A 507 7.61 2.83 -5.31
CA THR A 507 7.15 4.21 -5.47
C THR A 507 6.31 4.67 -4.28
N ARG A 508 6.30 6.01 -4.00
CA ARG A 508 5.66 6.57 -2.79
C ARG A 508 4.17 6.85 -2.98
N SER A 509 3.72 6.98 -4.20
CA SER A 509 2.33 7.30 -4.53
C SER A 509 1.72 6.30 -5.48
N GLY A 510 0.40 6.22 -5.47
CA GLY A 510 -0.35 5.26 -6.25
C GLY A 510 -1.63 5.83 -6.84
N PHE A 511 -2.15 5.10 -7.84
CA PHE A 511 -3.45 5.35 -8.46
C PHE A 511 -4.06 4.00 -8.85
N PRO A 512 -5.39 3.85 -8.96
CA PRO A 512 -6.00 2.61 -9.45
C PRO A 512 -5.34 2.10 -10.74
N GLY A 513 -4.92 0.84 -10.74
CA GLY A 513 -4.25 0.23 -11.89
C GLY A 513 -2.72 0.33 -11.92
N ILE A 514 -2.08 1.05 -10.98
CA ILE A 514 -0.62 1.15 -10.95
C ILE A 514 0.08 -0.20 -10.76
N GLN A 515 -0.60 -1.18 -10.14
CA GLN A 515 -0.08 -2.53 -9.94
C GLN A 515 0.32 -3.22 -11.25
N ARG A 516 -0.30 -2.88 -12.40
CA ARG A 516 0.02 -3.47 -13.71
C ARG A 516 1.40 -3.09 -14.25
N TYR A 517 2.00 -2.08 -13.64
CA TYR A 517 3.35 -1.59 -14.00
C TYR A 517 4.43 -2.07 -13.03
N GLY A 518 4.24 -3.23 -12.38
CA GLY A 518 5.25 -3.82 -11.48
C GLY A 518 5.57 -2.95 -10.27
N SER A 519 4.69 -2.02 -9.92
CA SER A 519 4.90 -1.05 -8.85
C SER A 519 4.57 -1.65 -7.50
N THR A 520 5.44 -1.37 -6.54
CA THR A 520 5.27 -1.62 -5.12
C THR A 520 5.23 -0.28 -4.39
N LEU A 521 4.53 -0.21 -3.26
CA LEU A 521 4.33 1.02 -2.52
C LEU A 521 4.95 0.93 -1.13
N TRP A 522 5.40 2.08 -0.58
CA TRP A 522 5.77 2.18 0.81
C TRP A 522 5.06 3.35 1.48
N SER A 523 5.03 3.35 2.80
CA SER A 523 4.21 4.28 3.58
C SER A 523 4.74 5.72 3.65
N GLY A 524 5.88 6.01 3.00
CA GLY A 524 6.51 7.34 3.02
C GLY A 524 7.38 7.58 4.26
N ASP A 525 7.73 8.85 4.49
CA ASP A 525 8.69 9.28 5.50
C ASP A 525 8.02 9.43 6.88
N VAL A 526 7.83 8.30 7.55
CA VAL A 526 7.08 8.22 8.81
C VAL A 526 7.98 8.32 10.05
N GLY A 527 7.37 8.68 11.19
CA GLY A 527 7.99 8.62 12.51
C GLY A 527 8.30 7.19 12.95
N ASN A 528 8.73 7.05 14.21
CA ASN A 528 9.18 5.75 14.72
C ASN A 528 8.43 5.26 15.97
N ASP A 529 7.51 6.04 16.52
CA ASP A 529 6.80 5.71 17.75
C ASP A 529 5.80 4.56 17.60
N TRP A 530 5.28 4.05 18.72
CA TRP A 530 4.36 2.91 18.78
C TRP A 530 3.05 3.17 18.04
N GLU A 531 2.51 4.36 18.19
CA GLU A 531 1.27 4.74 17.52
C GLU A 531 1.46 4.88 16.02
N THR A 532 2.64 5.36 15.57
CA THR A 532 3.01 5.35 14.16
C THR A 532 3.02 3.92 13.61
N LEU A 533 3.65 2.96 14.30
CA LEU A 533 3.62 1.56 13.88
C LEU A 533 2.19 1.03 13.72
N ARG A 534 1.32 1.27 14.71
CA ARG A 534 -0.10 0.89 14.64
C ARG A 534 -0.79 1.49 13.41
N ARG A 535 -0.59 2.78 13.17
CA ARG A 535 -1.19 3.50 12.02
C ARG A 535 -0.67 3.02 10.69
N GLN A 536 0.62 2.65 10.61
CA GLN A 536 1.17 2.08 9.38
C GLN A 536 0.49 0.75 9.02
N ILE A 537 0.29 -0.12 10.00
CA ILE A 537 -0.38 -1.41 9.77
C ILE A 537 -1.82 -1.16 9.28
N ALA A 538 -2.60 -0.34 9.98
CA ALA A 538 -3.96 0.01 9.57
C ALA A 538 -4.00 0.65 8.16
N GLY A 539 -3.06 1.55 7.86
CA GLY A 539 -2.93 2.18 6.54
C GLY A 539 -2.59 1.18 5.44
N GLY A 540 -1.67 0.25 5.70
CA GLY A 540 -1.33 -0.85 4.77
C GLY A 540 -2.53 -1.76 4.49
N LEU A 541 -3.32 -2.09 5.51
CA LEU A 541 -4.55 -2.88 5.36
C LEU A 541 -5.59 -2.13 4.52
N GLY A 542 -5.75 -0.83 4.72
CA GLY A 542 -6.59 0.02 3.87
C GLY A 542 -6.16 0.03 2.41
N LEU A 543 -4.85 0.07 2.15
CA LEU A 543 -4.30 0.00 0.80
C LEU A 543 -4.57 -1.36 0.12
N MET A 544 -4.43 -2.47 0.88
CA MET A 544 -4.76 -3.81 0.39
C MET A 544 -6.24 -3.93 0.03
N ALA A 545 -7.13 -3.40 0.88
CA ALA A 545 -8.56 -3.34 0.62
C ALA A 545 -8.92 -2.44 -0.57
N ALA A 546 -8.11 -1.42 -0.86
CA ALA A 546 -8.22 -0.60 -2.07
C ALA A 546 -7.66 -1.28 -3.34
N GLY A 547 -7.21 -2.53 -3.25
CA GLY A 547 -6.84 -3.37 -4.38
C GLY A 547 -5.38 -3.34 -4.79
N HIS A 548 -4.49 -2.60 -4.13
CA HIS A 548 -3.06 -2.64 -4.42
C HIS A 548 -2.39 -3.82 -3.67
N PRO A 549 -1.63 -4.73 -4.34
CA PRO A 549 -1.18 -5.97 -3.70
C PRO A 549 0.19 -5.88 -2.99
N TRP A 550 1.01 -4.87 -3.26
CA TRP A 550 2.41 -4.80 -2.85
C TRP A 550 2.70 -3.59 -1.98
N TRP A 551 3.09 -3.84 -0.74
CA TRP A 551 3.32 -2.79 0.20
C TRP A 551 4.42 -3.14 1.21
N THR A 552 5.07 -2.10 1.70
CA THR A 552 6.02 -2.15 2.81
C THR A 552 6.00 -0.81 3.56
N TYR A 553 6.82 -0.72 4.58
CA TYR A 553 7.16 0.52 5.28
C TYR A 553 8.68 0.57 5.57
N ASP A 554 9.13 1.65 6.14
CA ASP A 554 10.50 1.78 6.64
C ASP A 554 10.56 1.21 8.06
N ALA A 555 10.95 -0.07 8.20
CA ALA A 555 11.00 -0.71 9.51
C ALA A 555 11.96 0.03 10.46
N GLY A 556 11.43 0.35 11.65
CA GLY A 556 12.09 1.20 12.64
C GLY A 556 11.77 2.69 12.51
N GLY A 557 10.94 3.06 11.53
CA GLY A 557 10.61 4.43 11.16
C GLY A 557 11.69 5.08 10.29
N PHE A 558 11.26 5.97 9.38
CA PHE A 558 12.21 6.77 8.60
C PHE A 558 12.92 7.79 9.49
N PHE A 559 12.15 8.60 10.23
CA PHE A 559 12.72 9.52 11.23
C PHE A 559 13.00 8.78 12.52
N ARG A 560 14.27 8.47 12.76
CA ARG A 560 14.75 7.73 13.94
C ARG A 560 15.26 8.68 15.04
N PRO A 561 15.36 8.23 16.31
CA PRO A 561 16.11 8.94 17.32
C PRO A 561 17.56 9.13 16.86
N TRP A 562 18.17 10.23 17.26
CA TRP A 562 19.53 10.57 16.87
C TRP A 562 20.58 9.52 17.33
N SER A 563 21.81 9.94 17.58
CA SER A 563 22.94 9.09 17.93
C SER A 563 22.71 8.14 19.13
N ASN A 564 21.78 8.45 20.02
CA ASN A 564 21.40 7.58 21.13
C ASN A 564 20.57 6.35 20.72
N GLN A 565 20.01 6.31 19.53
CA GLN A 565 19.20 5.19 19.03
C GLN A 565 19.87 3.81 19.16
N TYR A 566 21.19 3.77 19.06
CA TYR A 566 21.98 2.52 19.13
C TYR A 566 22.14 1.98 20.56
N GLN A 567 21.75 2.74 21.58
CA GLN A 567 21.90 2.39 22.99
C GLN A 567 20.59 2.53 23.78
N ASP A 568 19.56 3.13 23.18
CA ASP A 568 18.26 3.31 23.79
C ASP A 568 17.46 1.99 23.77
N PRO A 569 17.25 1.33 24.92
CA PRO A 569 16.56 0.05 24.98
C PRO A 569 15.13 0.12 24.44
N GLU A 570 14.44 1.25 24.66
CA GLU A 570 13.07 1.43 24.19
C GLU A 570 13.00 1.50 22.66
N TYR A 571 13.92 2.26 22.05
CA TYR A 571 13.98 2.30 20.60
C TYR A 571 14.40 0.95 19.99
N ILE A 572 15.36 0.26 20.61
CA ILE A 572 15.81 -1.06 20.15
C ILE A 572 14.66 -2.07 20.20
N GLU A 573 13.87 -2.09 21.29
CA GLU A 573 12.65 -2.91 21.37
C GLU A 573 11.71 -2.55 20.22
N ARG A 574 11.44 -1.27 20.01
CA ARG A 574 10.54 -0.77 18.97
C ARG A 574 10.99 -1.16 17.57
N LEU A 575 12.30 -0.98 17.27
CA LEU A 575 12.90 -1.44 16.00
C LEU A 575 12.68 -2.94 15.76
N ILE A 576 12.89 -3.77 16.78
CA ILE A 576 12.66 -5.22 16.70
C ILE A 576 11.20 -5.50 16.36
N ARG A 577 10.22 -4.85 17.01
CA ARG A 577 8.80 -5.03 16.72
C ARG A 577 8.40 -4.60 15.31
N TRP A 578 9.00 -3.53 14.80
CA TRP A 578 8.83 -3.16 13.38
C TRP A 578 9.36 -4.25 12.45
N VAL A 579 10.52 -4.84 12.74
CA VAL A 579 11.13 -5.88 11.91
C VAL A 579 10.34 -7.19 11.99
N GLU A 580 9.86 -7.57 13.16
CA GLU A 580 8.99 -8.76 13.34
C GLU A 580 7.71 -8.65 12.50
N CYS A 581 7.06 -7.51 12.52
CA CYS A 581 5.91 -7.25 11.66
C CYS A 581 6.31 -7.28 10.18
N ALA A 582 7.46 -6.65 9.81
CA ALA A 582 7.94 -6.62 8.42
C ALA A 582 8.19 -8.02 7.83
N THR A 583 8.48 -9.03 8.67
CA THR A 583 8.62 -10.43 8.25
C THR A 583 7.36 -10.95 7.56
N PHE A 584 6.20 -10.42 7.92
CA PHE A 584 4.88 -10.81 7.41
C PHE A 584 4.19 -9.70 6.58
N LEU A 585 4.99 -8.83 5.95
CA LEU A 585 4.52 -7.90 4.92
C LEU A 585 4.79 -8.46 3.51
N PRO A 586 4.10 -7.99 2.48
CA PRO A 586 4.42 -8.36 1.09
C PRO A 586 5.89 -8.17 0.75
N LEU A 587 6.49 -7.05 1.16
CA LEU A 587 7.92 -6.77 1.04
C LEU A 587 8.51 -6.52 2.43
N MET A 588 9.76 -6.97 2.65
CA MET A 588 10.47 -6.76 3.90
C MET A 588 11.60 -5.76 3.70
N ARG A 589 11.50 -4.58 4.33
CA ARG A 589 12.46 -3.48 4.17
C ARG A 589 12.81 -2.84 5.50
N ILE A 590 14.10 -2.51 5.67
CA ILE A 590 14.57 -1.58 6.71
C ILE A 590 15.10 -0.33 6.02
N HIS A 591 14.74 0.83 6.55
CA HIS A 591 15.25 2.13 6.09
C HIS A 591 15.21 3.15 7.23
N GLY A 592 16.03 4.21 7.14
CA GLY A 592 16.06 5.28 8.13
C GLY A 592 16.93 6.46 7.70
N TYR A 593 16.43 7.67 8.05
CA TYR A 593 17.05 8.94 7.75
C TYR A 593 18.26 9.21 8.66
N MET A 594 19.38 9.60 8.06
CA MET A 594 20.62 9.98 8.74
C MET A 594 21.06 8.95 9.81
N SER A 595 20.89 7.67 9.53
CA SER A 595 21.12 6.58 10.48
C SER A 595 21.81 5.39 9.82
N ASP A 596 22.74 4.79 10.55
CA ASP A 596 23.25 3.45 10.22
C ASP A 596 22.18 2.44 10.62
N THR A 597 21.50 1.87 9.64
CA THR A 597 20.32 1.01 9.86
C THR A 597 20.66 -0.48 9.92
N GLU A 598 21.93 -0.82 9.77
CA GLU A 598 22.42 -2.20 9.76
C GLU A 598 22.19 -2.89 11.11
N PRO A 599 21.72 -4.15 11.14
CA PRO A 599 21.35 -4.85 12.37
C PRO A 599 22.44 -4.86 13.45
N TRP A 600 23.71 -4.96 13.06
CA TRP A 600 24.84 -5.01 14.00
C TRP A 600 25.12 -3.69 14.73
N ARG A 601 24.48 -2.59 14.32
CA ARG A 601 24.64 -1.28 14.99
C ARG A 601 23.90 -1.21 16.31
N TYR A 602 22.88 -2.05 16.52
CA TYR A 602 21.97 -2.03 17.67
C TYR A 602 22.34 -3.04 18.76
N GLY A 603 23.55 -3.57 18.72
CA GLY A 603 24.08 -4.52 19.69
C GLY A 603 23.81 -5.98 19.33
N LYS A 604 24.53 -6.88 19.99
CA LYS A 604 24.54 -8.32 19.66
C LYS A 604 23.16 -9.00 19.79
N GLU A 605 22.38 -8.59 20.79
CA GLU A 605 21.07 -9.20 21.02
C GLU A 605 20.06 -8.78 19.95
N ALA A 606 20.01 -7.49 19.59
CA ALA A 606 19.18 -7.02 18.50
C ALA A 606 19.60 -7.64 17.15
N GLU A 607 20.91 -7.72 16.88
CA GLU A 607 21.45 -8.39 15.69
C GLU A 607 20.99 -9.87 15.63
N ARG A 608 21.04 -10.60 16.73
CA ARG A 608 20.61 -12.00 16.83
C ARG A 608 19.12 -12.15 16.54
N ILE A 609 18.29 -11.29 17.13
CA ILE A 609 16.84 -11.34 16.97
C ILE A 609 16.45 -10.96 15.54
N ILE A 610 17.00 -9.87 15.01
CA ILE A 610 16.75 -9.44 13.63
C ILE A 610 17.20 -10.53 12.65
N LYS A 611 18.38 -11.17 12.87
CA LYS A 611 18.82 -12.30 12.06
C LYS A 611 17.80 -13.44 12.05
N ALA A 612 17.24 -13.80 13.20
CA ALA A 612 16.24 -14.85 13.29
C ALA A 612 14.95 -14.49 12.49
N GLN A 613 14.56 -13.22 12.47
CA GLN A 613 13.43 -12.76 11.65
C GLN A 613 13.74 -12.81 10.14
N LEU A 614 14.96 -12.42 9.74
CA LEU A 614 15.42 -12.58 8.36
C LEU A 614 15.43 -14.06 7.96
N GLU A 615 16.01 -14.95 8.78
CA GLU A 615 16.01 -16.39 8.52
C GLU A 615 14.59 -16.96 8.42
N LEU A 616 13.66 -16.52 9.26
CA LEU A 616 12.24 -16.90 9.17
C LEU A 616 11.63 -16.44 7.85
N ARG A 617 11.88 -15.20 7.43
CA ARG A 617 11.41 -14.68 6.13
C ARG A 617 11.87 -15.56 4.98
N TYR A 618 13.15 -15.94 4.96
CA TYR A 618 13.72 -16.78 3.91
C TYR A 618 13.19 -18.22 3.96
N ARG A 619 12.93 -18.75 5.14
CA ARG A 619 12.26 -20.04 5.28
C ARG A 619 10.83 -20.02 4.76
N LEU A 620 10.12 -18.92 4.91
CA LEU A 620 8.76 -18.73 4.40
C LEU A 620 8.69 -18.41 2.90
N LEU A 621 9.81 -18.19 2.20
CA LEU A 621 9.79 -17.84 0.78
C LEU A 621 8.96 -18.78 -0.11
N PRO A 622 8.95 -20.13 0.08
CA PRO A 622 8.08 -20.99 -0.73
C PRO A 622 6.58 -20.68 -0.54
N TYR A 623 6.16 -20.31 0.67
CA TYR A 623 4.81 -19.87 0.98
C TYR A 623 4.53 -18.48 0.39
N ILE A 624 5.44 -17.53 0.60
CA ILE A 624 5.34 -16.14 0.13
C ILE A 624 5.32 -16.09 -1.41
N TYR A 625 6.20 -16.85 -2.08
CA TYR A 625 6.28 -16.85 -3.53
C TYR A 625 5.07 -17.50 -4.19
N THR A 626 4.52 -18.54 -3.56
CA THR A 626 3.24 -19.10 -3.97
C THR A 626 2.11 -18.08 -3.85
N ALA A 627 2.01 -17.37 -2.72
CA ALA A 627 1.01 -16.31 -2.55
C ALA A 627 1.22 -15.16 -3.57
N ALA A 628 2.46 -14.81 -3.89
CA ALA A 628 2.78 -13.85 -4.95
C ALA A 628 2.29 -14.31 -6.32
N SER A 629 2.43 -15.59 -6.64
CA SER A 629 1.89 -16.17 -7.88
C SER A 629 0.36 -16.11 -7.94
N GLU A 630 -0.31 -16.28 -6.80
CA GLU A 630 -1.77 -16.14 -6.71
C GLU A 630 -2.23 -14.69 -6.92
N VAL A 631 -1.46 -13.70 -6.45
CA VAL A 631 -1.70 -12.28 -6.76
C VAL A 631 -1.72 -12.05 -8.28
N THR A 632 -0.71 -12.53 -8.98
CA THR A 632 -0.60 -12.36 -10.43
C THR A 632 -1.63 -13.16 -11.21
N ARG A 633 -1.83 -14.42 -10.87
CA ARG A 633 -2.62 -15.38 -11.66
C ARG A 633 -4.11 -15.37 -11.31
N GLN A 634 -4.46 -15.02 -10.10
CA GLN A 634 -5.84 -15.10 -9.57
C GLN A 634 -6.38 -13.76 -9.06
N GLY A 635 -5.55 -12.71 -9.00
CA GLY A 635 -5.92 -11.44 -8.39
C GLY A 635 -6.11 -11.53 -6.87
N SER A 636 -5.48 -12.51 -6.20
CA SER A 636 -5.51 -12.71 -4.75
C SER A 636 -4.76 -11.60 -4.01
N THR A 637 -4.92 -11.51 -2.70
CA THR A 637 -4.25 -10.55 -1.82
C THR A 637 -3.42 -11.29 -0.78
N MET A 638 -2.14 -10.91 -0.61
CA MET A 638 -1.21 -11.59 0.31
C MET A 638 -1.37 -11.10 1.75
N MET A 639 -1.32 -9.78 1.99
CA MET A 639 -1.61 -9.17 3.29
C MET A 639 -3.09 -8.82 3.30
N ARG A 640 -3.89 -9.59 4.05
CA ARG A 640 -5.35 -9.61 3.92
C ARG A 640 -6.00 -8.97 5.13
N PRO A 641 -6.65 -7.80 5.01
CA PRO A 641 -7.57 -7.32 6.03
C PRO A 641 -8.60 -8.39 6.38
N LEU A 642 -9.02 -8.47 7.63
CA LEU A 642 -9.90 -9.57 8.08
C LEU A 642 -11.26 -9.62 7.37
N ILE A 643 -11.69 -8.54 6.73
CA ILE A 643 -12.88 -8.53 5.86
C ILE A 643 -12.78 -9.53 4.70
N PHE A 644 -11.60 -9.93 4.24
CA PHE A 644 -11.44 -10.88 3.15
C PHE A 644 -11.86 -12.31 3.54
N ASP A 645 -11.61 -12.68 4.80
CA ASP A 645 -11.85 -14.04 5.28
C ASP A 645 -12.98 -14.12 6.31
N PHE A 646 -13.34 -12.99 6.97
CA PHE A 646 -14.24 -12.93 8.11
C PHE A 646 -15.22 -11.73 8.03
N ALA A 647 -15.75 -11.44 6.83
CA ALA A 647 -16.63 -10.29 6.57
C ALA A 647 -17.89 -10.22 7.45
N HIS A 648 -18.33 -11.36 8.02
CA HIS A 648 -19.52 -11.46 8.84
C HIS A 648 -19.22 -11.60 10.34
N ASP A 649 -17.95 -11.49 10.74
CA ASP A 649 -17.53 -11.50 12.14
C ASP A 649 -17.28 -10.05 12.61
N PRO A 650 -18.21 -9.44 13.39
CA PRO A 650 -18.07 -8.05 13.81
C PRO A 650 -16.86 -7.80 14.72
N GLU A 651 -16.40 -8.82 15.47
CA GLU A 651 -15.23 -8.68 16.32
C GLU A 651 -13.94 -8.71 15.51
N ALA A 652 -13.87 -9.57 14.49
CA ALA A 652 -12.75 -9.56 13.52
C ALA A 652 -12.64 -8.20 12.82
N LEU A 653 -13.76 -7.62 12.41
CA LEU A 653 -13.77 -6.32 11.71
C LEU A 653 -13.37 -5.13 12.59
N ARG A 654 -13.35 -5.29 13.93
CA ARG A 654 -12.86 -4.26 14.87
C ARG A 654 -11.35 -4.28 15.07
N GLN A 655 -10.64 -5.29 14.53
CA GLN A 655 -9.20 -5.43 14.72
C GLN A 655 -8.45 -4.59 13.68
N ASP A 656 -7.85 -3.48 14.12
CA ASP A 656 -7.16 -2.52 13.23
C ASP A 656 -5.76 -2.97 12.81
N THR A 657 -5.16 -3.95 13.52
CA THR A 657 -3.77 -4.38 13.30
C THR A 657 -3.63 -5.88 13.03
N GLU A 658 -4.67 -6.67 13.29
CA GLU A 658 -4.68 -8.09 12.96
C GLU A 658 -5.00 -8.30 11.48
N TYR A 659 -4.30 -9.23 10.83
CA TYR A 659 -4.54 -9.55 9.43
C TYR A 659 -4.11 -10.98 9.10
N MET A 660 -4.65 -11.51 7.99
CA MET A 660 -4.14 -12.77 7.43
C MET A 660 -2.96 -12.48 6.49
N PHE A 661 -1.90 -13.26 6.63
CA PHE A 661 -0.78 -13.30 5.67
C PHE A 661 -0.87 -14.58 4.83
N GLY A 662 -1.20 -14.43 3.56
CA GLY A 662 -1.82 -15.50 2.79
C GLY A 662 -3.14 -15.93 3.42
N LYS A 663 -3.60 -17.14 3.11
CA LYS A 663 -4.89 -17.65 3.62
C LYS A 663 -4.80 -18.46 4.91
N SER A 664 -3.59 -18.62 5.45
CA SER A 664 -3.35 -19.56 6.54
C SER A 664 -2.80 -18.96 7.83
N LEU A 665 -2.07 -17.82 7.76
CA LEU A 665 -1.40 -17.21 8.91
C LEU A 665 -2.14 -15.97 9.38
N LEU A 666 -2.59 -15.96 10.64
CA LEU A 666 -3.09 -14.76 11.32
C LEU A 666 -1.94 -14.10 12.07
N ILE A 667 -1.71 -12.83 11.78
CA ILE A 667 -0.62 -12.03 12.34
C ILE A 667 -1.21 -10.96 13.26
N ASN A 668 -0.68 -10.85 14.47
CA ASN A 668 -1.03 -9.77 15.38
C ASN A 668 0.24 -9.03 15.85
N PRO A 669 0.67 -7.97 15.14
CA PRO A 669 1.86 -7.22 15.50
C PRO A 669 1.75 -6.57 16.89
N ILE A 670 2.84 -6.58 17.64
CA ILE A 670 2.91 -5.91 18.94
C ILE A 670 3.22 -4.44 18.73
N VAL A 671 2.31 -3.58 19.18
CA VAL A 671 2.37 -2.12 19.04
C VAL A 671 2.45 -1.40 20.38
N LYS A 672 3.02 -2.06 21.39
CA LYS A 672 3.21 -1.54 22.76
C LYS A 672 4.55 -2.01 23.32
N SER A 673 5.19 -1.18 24.14
CA SER A 673 6.45 -1.52 24.82
C SER A 673 6.26 -2.43 26.02
N GLY A 674 7.29 -3.22 26.33
CA GLY A 674 7.45 -3.94 27.61
C GLY A 674 6.41 -5.03 27.89
N VAL A 675 5.72 -5.53 26.85
CA VAL A 675 4.68 -6.55 27.02
C VAL A 675 5.28 -7.94 27.17
N THR A 676 4.73 -8.75 28.06
CA THR A 676 5.09 -10.16 28.28
C THR A 676 3.93 -11.12 27.94
N SER A 677 2.75 -10.59 27.69
CA SER A 677 1.60 -11.30 27.13
C SER A 677 0.86 -10.36 26.17
N TYR A 678 0.15 -10.93 25.21
CA TYR A 678 -0.59 -10.15 24.23
C TYR A 678 -1.93 -10.81 23.91
N HIS A 679 -2.95 -9.97 23.67
CA HIS A 679 -4.29 -10.43 23.33
C HIS A 679 -4.43 -10.48 21.83
N THR A 680 -4.96 -11.60 21.31
CA THR A 680 -5.26 -11.80 19.89
C THR A 680 -6.68 -12.31 19.75
N TYR A 681 -7.46 -11.69 18.87
CA TYR A 681 -8.75 -12.23 18.50
C TYR A 681 -8.57 -13.36 17.48
N LEU A 682 -9.05 -14.54 17.76
CA LEU A 682 -9.05 -15.68 16.85
C LEU A 682 -10.45 -15.82 16.27
N PRO A 683 -10.68 -15.43 15.00
CA PRO A 683 -11.99 -15.61 14.36
C PRO A 683 -12.47 -17.06 14.36
N ASP A 684 -13.78 -17.28 14.33
CA ASP A 684 -14.33 -18.63 14.27
C ASP A 684 -14.09 -19.27 12.91
N THR A 685 -13.36 -20.38 12.91
CA THR A 685 -13.07 -21.18 11.71
C THR A 685 -13.66 -22.60 11.80
N GLN A 686 -14.44 -22.91 12.84
CA GLN A 686 -14.91 -24.26 13.21
C GLN A 686 -13.76 -25.26 13.49
N ALA A 687 -12.64 -25.18 12.77
CA ALA A 687 -11.47 -26.06 12.92
C ALA A 687 -10.48 -25.56 13.97
N GLY A 688 -10.51 -24.27 14.32
CA GLY A 688 -9.62 -23.64 15.30
C GLY A 688 -8.27 -23.17 14.72
N TRP A 689 -7.32 -22.93 15.60
CA TRP A 689 -6.04 -22.30 15.33
C TRP A 689 -4.90 -22.97 16.09
N TYR A 690 -3.70 -22.92 15.53
CA TYR A 690 -2.48 -23.35 16.19
C TYR A 690 -1.55 -22.14 16.36
N ASP A 691 -0.93 -22.01 17.53
CA ASP A 691 0.21 -21.10 17.69
C ASP A 691 1.37 -21.58 16.80
N PHE A 692 1.86 -20.70 15.93
CA PHE A 692 2.91 -21.04 14.97
C PHE A 692 4.24 -21.40 15.64
N HIS A 693 4.53 -20.80 16.82
CA HIS A 693 5.82 -20.97 17.50
C HIS A 693 5.91 -22.22 18.35
N ASN A 694 4.79 -22.64 18.96
CA ASN A 694 4.78 -23.74 19.93
C ASN A 694 3.76 -24.85 19.65
N SER A 695 2.96 -24.70 18.57
CA SER A 695 1.94 -25.67 18.15
C SER A 695 0.77 -25.87 19.12
N THR A 696 0.58 -24.97 20.10
CA THR A 696 -0.58 -25.03 21.00
C THR A 696 -1.86 -24.76 20.22
N PHE A 697 -2.88 -25.59 20.45
CA PHE A 697 -4.18 -25.48 19.81
C PHE A 697 -5.13 -24.54 20.56
N TYR A 698 -5.89 -23.75 19.82
CA TYR A 698 -6.93 -22.83 20.33
C TYR A 698 -8.21 -22.94 19.50
N HIS A 699 -9.37 -22.88 20.17
CA HIS A 699 -10.64 -22.70 19.47
C HIS A 699 -10.81 -21.25 19.02
N GLY A 700 -11.43 -21.03 17.86
CA GLY A 700 -11.82 -19.73 17.35
C GLY A 700 -13.03 -19.07 18.07
N GLY A 701 -13.45 -17.90 17.57
CA GLY A 701 -14.58 -17.12 18.09
C GLY A 701 -14.30 -16.44 19.44
N ARG A 702 -13.04 -16.15 19.76
CA ARG A 702 -12.66 -15.57 21.05
C ARG A 702 -11.29 -14.87 21.02
N THR A 703 -11.10 -13.95 21.96
CA THR A 703 -9.79 -13.40 22.27
C THR A 703 -9.01 -14.37 23.18
N VAL A 704 -7.75 -14.61 22.84
CA VAL A 704 -6.80 -15.37 23.65
C VAL A 704 -5.67 -14.48 24.11
N GLU A 705 -5.20 -14.71 25.32
CA GLU A 705 -3.98 -14.10 25.83
C GLU A 705 -2.84 -15.11 25.74
N THR A 706 -1.77 -14.76 25.04
CA THR A 706 -0.59 -15.64 24.88
C THR A 706 0.67 -14.97 25.41
N PRO A 707 1.59 -15.73 26.04
CA PRO A 707 2.89 -15.22 26.40
C PRO A 707 3.67 -14.77 25.15
N VAL A 708 4.34 -13.63 25.25
CA VAL A 708 5.23 -13.11 24.22
C VAL A 708 6.57 -12.72 24.78
N SER A 709 7.61 -12.75 23.96
CA SER A 709 8.94 -12.26 24.27
C SER A 709 9.38 -11.23 23.24
N ILE A 710 10.54 -10.65 23.41
CA ILE A 710 11.15 -9.75 22.43
C ILE A 710 11.53 -10.47 21.11
N GLU A 711 11.43 -11.77 21.05
CA GLU A 711 11.87 -12.58 19.90
C GLU A 711 10.73 -12.96 18.96
N ASN A 712 9.46 -12.70 19.34
CA ASN A 712 8.30 -13.11 18.57
C ASN A 712 7.09 -12.22 18.81
N ILE A 713 6.24 -12.17 17.79
CA ILE A 713 4.87 -11.65 17.83
C ILE A 713 3.89 -12.82 17.77
N PRO A 714 2.62 -12.66 18.23
CA PRO A 714 1.59 -13.65 18.00
C PRO A 714 1.38 -13.94 16.51
N VAL A 715 1.55 -15.20 16.16
CA VAL A 715 1.27 -15.75 14.84
C VAL A 715 0.50 -17.03 15.02
N PHE A 716 -0.67 -17.12 14.40
CA PHE A 716 -1.52 -18.31 14.47
C PHE A 716 -1.75 -18.91 13.09
N VAL A 717 -1.79 -20.21 13.03
CA VAL A 717 -2.05 -20.97 11.80
C VAL A 717 -3.47 -21.51 11.87
N LYS A 718 -4.26 -21.23 10.86
CA LYS A 718 -5.60 -21.82 10.73
C LYS A 718 -5.50 -23.35 10.64
N ALA A 719 -6.22 -24.07 11.47
CA ALA A 719 -6.32 -25.53 11.36
C ALA A 719 -6.90 -25.92 9.99
N GLY A 720 -6.42 -27.01 9.41
CA GLY A 720 -6.66 -27.34 8.01
C GLY A 720 -5.80 -26.50 7.06
N SER A 721 -4.53 -26.22 7.41
CA SER A 721 -3.58 -25.51 6.55
C SER A 721 -2.33 -26.33 6.27
N ILE A 722 -1.72 -26.05 5.11
CA ILE A 722 -0.43 -26.62 4.70
C ILE A 722 0.52 -25.44 4.45
N ILE A 723 1.66 -25.40 5.14
CA ILE A 723 2.66 -24.35 5.06
C ILE A 723 3.98 -24.94 4.56
N PRO A 724 4.42 -24.63 3.33
CA PRO A 724 5.75 -25.01 2.86
C PRO A 724 6.79 -24.05 3.43
N MET A 725 7.89 -24.60 3.94
CA MET A 725 9.03 -23.84 4.44
C MET A 725 10.32 -24.34 3.80
N GLY A 726 11.18 -23.42 3.36
CA GLY A 726 12.49 -23.75 2.82
C GLY A 726 13.57 -23.85 3.88
N PRO A 727 14.80 -24.24 3.48
CA PRO A 727 15.97 -24.11 4.32
C PRO A 727 16.35 -22.64 4.53
N VAL A 728 17.18 -22.37 5.54
CA VAL A 728 17.80 -21.05 5.72
C VAL A 728 18.71 -20.75 4.53
N ARG A 729 18.54 -19.59 3.92
CA ARG A 729 19.28 -19.12 2.74
C ARG A 729 19.89 -17.76 3.01
N GLN A 730 20.99 -17.44 2.31
CA GLN A 730 21.62 -16.13 2.36
C GLN A 730 21.03 -15.14 1.34
N TYR A 731 20.41 -15.66 0.28
CA TYR A 731 19.67 -14.91 -0.74
C TYR A 731 18.59 -15.80 -1.34
N ALA A 732 17.53 -15.22 -1.86
CA ALA A 732 16.32 -15.95 -2.27
C ALA A 732 16.56 -16.98 -3.38
N MET A 733 17.48 -16.67 -4.31
CA MET A 733 17.84 -17.54 -5.43
C MET A 733 18.90 -18.59 -5.08
N GLU A 734 19.37 -18.66 -3.81
CA GLU A 734 20.37 -19.64 -3.39
C GLU A 734 19.84 -21.07 -3.55
N GLN A 735 20.56 -21.89 -4.32
CA GLN A 735 20.21 -23.29 -4.49
C GLN A 735 20.70 -24.10 -3.29
N LYS A 736 19.79 -24.82 -2.66
CA LYS A 736 20.08 -25.73 -1.54
C LYS A 736 19.50 -27.10 -1.87
N ASP A 737 20.31 -28.16 -1.66
CA ASP A 737 19.88 -29.54 -1.81
C ASP A 737 19.04 -30.05 -0.61
N GLU A 738 18.83 -29.21 0.38
CA GLU A 738 18.03 -29.50 1.56
C GLU A 738 16.55 -29.63 1.21
N PRO A 739 15.83 -30.58 1.84
CA PRO A 739 14.39 -30.79 1.62
C PRO A 739 13.56 -29.55 1.98
N LEU A 740 12.47 -29.33 1.25
CA LEU A 740 11.42 -28.43 1.71
C LEU A 740 10.64 -29.10 2.84
N GLU A 741 10.36 -28.35 3.89
CA GLU A 741 9.50 -28.77 5.00
C GLU A 741 8.03 -28.44 4.64
N ILE A 742 7.16 -29.44 4.72
CA ILE A 742 5.72 -29.27 4.50
C ILE A 742 5.03 -29.48 5.84
N ARG A 743 4.59 -28.41 6.46
CA ARG A 743 3.85 -28.43 7.72
C ARG A 743 2.36 -28.54 7.47
N VAL A 744 1.75 -29.60 8.01
CA VAL A 744 0.31 -29.80 8.00
C VAL A 744 -0.23 -29.51 9.38
N TYR A 745 -1.11 -28.53 9.49
CA TYR A 745 -1.83 -28.20 10.71
C TYR A 745 -3.21 -28.83 10.63
N ALA A 746 -3.37 -29.97 11.28
CA ALA A 746 -4.57 -30.81 11.21
C ALA A 746 -5.81 -30.15 11.84
N GLY A 747 -6.99 -30.73 11.64
CA GLY A 747 -8.27 -30.26 12.18
C GLY A 747 -9.35 -30.04 11.11
N ALA A 748 -8.95 -29.96 9.86
CA ALA A 748 -9.83 -29.98 8.68
C ALA A 748 -9.05 -30.45 7.46
N ASP A 749 -9.76 -30.84 6.41
CA ASP A 749 -9.17 -31.13 5.12
C ASP A 749 -8.47 -29.88 4.56
N ALA A 750 -7.33 -30.08 3.88
CA ALA A 750 -6.55 -28.99 3.33
C ALA A 750 -6.04 -29.30 1.93
N GLU A 751 -5.90 -28.24 1.15
CA GLU A 751 -5.26 -28.27 -0.16
C GLU A 751 -4.27 -27.11 -0.29
N TYR A 752 -3.10 -27.37 -0.88
CA TYR A 752 -2.09 -26.34 -1.14
C TYR A 752 -1.41 -26.60 -2.49
N TRP A 753 -1.19 -25.53 -3.26
CA TRP A 753 -0.53 -25.56 -4.56
C TRP A 753 0.80 -24.82 -4.50
N LEU A 754 1.90 -25.53 -4.33
CA LEU A 754 3.24 -24.94 -4.34
C LEU A 754 3.60 -24.51 -5.76
N TYR A 755 3.91 -23.22 -5.92
CA TYR A 755 4.35 -22.63 -7.19
C TYR A 755 5.87 -22.51 -7.25
N GLU A 756 6.45 -22.86 -8.41
CA GLU A 756 7.87 -22.73 -8.71
C GLU A 756 8.08 -22.31 -10.16
N ASP A 757 9.05 -21.39 -10.41
CA ASP A 757 9.51 -20.97 -11.74
C ASP A 757 11.00 -20.59 -11.69
N GLU A 758 11.50 -19.87 -12.71
CA GLU A 758 12.91 -19.44 -12.79
C GLU A 758 13.26 -18.27 -11.87
N GLY A 759 12.28 -17.58 -11.27
CA GLY A 759 12.43 -16.57 -10.22
C GLY A 759 12.67 -15.14 -10.68
N ASP A 760 13.22 -14.88 -11.85
CA ASP A 760 13.66 -13.52 -12.23
C ASP A 760 13.38 -13.12 -13.70
N ASN A 761 12.78 -13.98 -14.51
CA ASN A 761 12.44 -13.69 -15.89
C ASN A 761 10.93 -13.77 -16.15
N TYR A 762 10.50 -13.38 -17.32
CA TYR A 762 9.11 -13.39 -17.75
C TYR A 762 8.63 -14.69 -18.41
N ASN A 763 9.43 -15.77 -18.43
CA ASN A 763 9.05 -17.04 -19.05
C ASN A 763 7.77 -17.64 -18.43
N CYS A 764 7.49 -17.33 -17.16
CA CYS A 764 6.25 -17.72 -16.49
C CYS A 764 4.98 -17.18 -17.18
N GLU A 765 5.05 -16.03 -17.86
CA GLU A 765 3.92 -15.48 -18.65
C GLU A 765 3.58 -16.38 -19.85
N SER A 766 4.56 -17.15 -20.34
CA SER A 766 4.39 -18.15 -21.41
C SER A 766 4.17 -19.57 -20.87
N GLY A 767 3.93 -19.74 -19.57
CA GLY A 767 3.61 -21.01 -18.95
C GLY A 767 4.82 -21.79 -18.41
N ALA A 768 6.04 -21.19 -18.37
CA ALA A 768 7.22 -21.82 -17.79
C ALA A 768 7.19 -21.73 -16.26
N PHE A 769 6.36 -22.53 -15.63
CA PHE A 769 6.25 -22.71 -14.18
C PHE A 769 5.72 -24.09 -13.85
N ALA A 770 5.90 -24.54 -12.63
CA ALA A 770 5.38 -25.80 -12.11
C ALA A 770 4.51 -25.59 -10.87
N LEU A 771 3.50 -26.44 -10.73
CA LEU A 771 2.61 -26.51 -9.58
C LEU A 771 2.66 -27.92 -8.97
N THR A 772 2.97 -28.00 -7.68
CA THR A 772 2.85 -29.25 -6.91
C THR A 772 1.67 -29.15 -5.96
N ARG A 773 0.68 -30.02 -6.12
CA ARG A 773 -0.50 -30.06 -5.26
C ARG A 773 -0.26 -30.97 -4.08
N PHE A 774 -0.56 -30.47 -2.89
CA PHE A 774 -0.65 -31.23 -1.64
C PHE A 774 -2.10 -31.27 -1.20
N SER A 775 -2.61 -32.44 -0.81
CA SER A 775 -3.94 -32.58 -0.23
C SER A 775 -3.88 -33.40 1.06
N TRP A 776 -4.49 -32.86 2.10
CA TRP A 776 -4.61 -33.47 3.40
C TRP A 776 -6.05 -33.93 3.65
N ASP A 777 -6.22 -35.23 3.94
CA ASP A 777 -7.47 -35.82 4.42
C ASP A 777 -7.37 -35.92 5.95
N ASP A 778 -8.09 -35.08 6.65
CA ASP A 778 -7.98 -34.96 8.10
C ASP A 778 -8.55 -36.20 8.83
N LYS A 779 -9.60 -36.81 8.26
CA LYS A 779 -10.25 -38.01 8.82
C LYS A 779 -9.31 -39.21 8.81
N THR A 780 -8.54 -39.38 7.75
CA THR A 780 -7.60 -40.50 7.61
C THR A 780 -6.20 -40.17 8.09
N GLY A 781 -5.89 -38.90 8.34
CA GLY A 781 -4.57 -38.40 8.71
C GLY A 781 -3.53 -38.61 7.60
N LYS A 782 -3.94 -38.49 6.33
CA LYS A 782 -3.09 -38.78 5.18
C LYS A 782 -2.81 -37.53 4.37
N LEU A 783 -1.53 -37.18 4.17
CA LEU A 783 -1.09 -36.26 3.16
C LEU A 783 -0.86 -36.99 1.84
N THR A 784 -1.33 -36.42 0.74
CA THR A 784 -1.05 -36.91 -0.61
C THR A 784 -0.33 -35.82 -1.39
N ILE A 785 0.83 -36.15 -1.94
CA ILE A 785 1.58 -35.28 -2.86
C ILE A 785 1.24 -35.75 -4.28
N HIS A 786 0.63 -34.85 -5.06
CA HIS A 786 0.22 -35.16 -6.43
C HIS A 786 1.36 -34.89 -7.42
N PRO A 787 1.33 -35.51 -8.61
CA PRO A 787 2.29 -35.22 -9.68
C PRO A 787 2.36 -33.73 -10.00
N ARG A 788 3.55 -33.22 -10.26
CA ARG A 788 3.75 -31.84 -10.69
C ARG A 788 3.04 -31.56 -12.01
N GLN A 789 2.48 -30.37 -12.11
CA GLN A 789 1.85 -29.84 -13.33
C GLN A 789 2.70 -28.71 -13.88
N GLY A 790 3.01 -28.75 -15.18
CA GLY A 790 3.87 -27.78 -15.82
C GLY A 790 5.37 -28.06 -15.66
N SER A 791 6.19 -27.19 -16.23
CA SER A 791 7.64 -27.29 -16.17
C SER A 791 8.28 -25.94 -16.46
N TYR A 792 9.53 -25.79 -16.04
CA TYR A 792 10.35 -24.61 -16.34
C TYR A 792 11.82 -25.04 -16.55
N PRO A 793 12.67 -24.24 -17.25
CA PRO A 793 14.08 -24.55 -17.43
C PRO A 793 14.80 -24.77 -16.09
N ALA A 794 15.69 -25.77 -16.05
CA ALA A 794 16.45 -26.18 -14.87
C ALA A 794 15.60 -26.66 -13.67
N MET A 795 14.33 -27.02 -13.87
CA MET A 795 13.49 -27.63 -12.85
C MET A 795 14.12 -28.92 -12.31
N PRO A 796 14.25 -29.11 -10.99
CA PRO A 796 14.77 -30.35 -10.41
C PRO A 796 13.95 -31.57 -10.81
N GLU A 797 14.61 -32.66 -11.25
CA GLU A 797 13.92 -33.91 -11.62
C GLU A 797 13.26 -34.59 -10.43
N THR A 798 13.82 -34.43 -9.24
CA THR A 798 13.29 -34.98 -8.00
C THR A 798 13.22 -33.91 -6.93
N ARG A 799 12.22 -34.00 -6.04
CA ARG A 799 12.09 -33.19 -4.84
C ARG A 799 11.97 -34.07 -3.60
N THR A 800 12.66 -33.69 -2.55
CA THR A 800 12.50 -34.30 -1.23
C THR A 800 11.72 -33.35 -0.33
N PHE A 801 10.75 -33.88 0.39
CA PHE A 801 9.93 -33.15 1.34
C PHE A 801 10.08 -33.77 2.73
N ASN A 802 10.30 -32.94 3.74
CA ASN A 802 10.15 -33.30 5.14
C ASN A 802 8.74 -32.95 5.57
N ILE A 803 7.93 -33.93 5.84
CA ILE A 803 6.53 -33.75 6.22
C ILE A 803 6.48 -33.62 7.75
N VAL A 804 5.84 -32.57 8.24
CA VAL A 804 5.63 -32.30 9.65
C VAL A 804 4.13 -32.16 9.88
N ILE A 805 3.54 -33.14 10.58
CA ILE A 805 2.11 -33.11 10.91
C ILE A 805 1.95 -32.65 12.36
N ILE A 806 1.16 -31.63 12.56
CA ILE A 806 0.84 -31.02 13.85
C ILE A 806 -0.64 -31.27 14.13
N ARG A 807 -0.92 -32.02 15.20
CA ARG A 807 -2.27 -32.36 15.64
C ARG A 807 -2.35 -32.31 17.16
N ASP A 808 -3.31 -31.58 17.70
CA ASP A 808 -3.58 -31.51 19.15
C ASP A 808 -2.32 -31.17 20.01
N GLY A 809 -1.41 -30.35 19.47
CA GLY A 809 -0.13 -29.98 20.09
C GLY A 809 0.98 -31.03 19.94
N GLU A 810 0.70 -32.19 19.37
CA GLU A 810 1.70 -33.22 19.05
C GLU A 810 2.25 -33.04 17.64
N THR A 811 3.51 -33.39 17.45
CA THR A 811 4.19 -33.29 16.15
C THR A 811 4.76 -34.62 15.73
N SER A 812 4.44 -35.06 14.51
CA SER A 812 5.02 -36.24 13.87
C SER A 812 5.72 -35.88 12.58
N THR A 813 6.83 -36.54 12.26
CA THR A 813 7.64 -36.24 11.08
C THR A 813 7.99 -37.46 10.26
N TYR A 814 8.04 -37.32 8.92
CA TYR A 814 8.59 -38.30 8.00
C TYR A 814 9.10 -37.63 6.72
N THR A 815 9.91 -38.35 5.95
CA THR A 815 10.48 -37.80 4.70
C THR A 815 9.87 -38.54 3.50
N GLU A 816 9.49 -37.81 2.47
CA GLU A 816 8.96 -38.34 1.22
C GLU A 816 9.75 -37.77 0.02
N LYS A 817 10.13 -38.64 -0.92
CA LYS A 817 10.80 -38.28 -2.17
C LYS A 817 9.89 -38.48 -3.34
N VAL A 818 9.68 -37.45 -4.12
CA VAL A 818 8.77 -37.45 -5.27
C VAL A 818 9.57 -37.21 -6.55
N ASN A 819 9.35 -38.01 -7.57
CA ASN A 819 9.85 -37.81 -8.91
C ASN A 819 8.95 -36.84 -9.68
N SER A 820 9.53 -36.07 -10.60
CA SER A 820 8.80 -35.13 -11.46
C SER A 820 7.77 -35.77 -12.34
#